data_6c91c9d6175733887644420900b2c68e
#
_entry.id   6c91c9d6175733887644420900b2c68e
#
_cell.length_a   1.000
_cell.length_b   1.000
_cell.length_c   1.000
_cell.angle_alpha   90.00
_cell.angle_beta   90.00
_cell.angle_gamma   90.00
#
_symmetry.space_group_name_H-M   'P 1'
#
loop_
_entity.id
_entity.type
_entity.pdbx_description
1 polymer ?
#
loop_
_entity_poly.entity_id
_entity_poly.type
_entity_poly.pdbx_seq_one_letter_code
_entity_poly.pdbx_strand_id
1 'polypeptide(L)'
;MKNKKEIAIVALTTGLALASVTPYGVGYAEETVQMQVDVQEDSFRTGELTQPSQKTPENVVKDALKEKTEHALSPKQVSGDKGVDYKVLRKRGSYDGTTLLRMQQIYEGKEVYGHQLTAHVDKKGVIKSVSGDSAQNLAKANLKNPINLSKEEAKQYIYTKYGNDIKFISEPEVKEIIFVDENNGQASNAYQVTFAAVTPNYVSGTYLVNAQNGDMLKNMVQESALTVSEEHVESLKETRKSNFISLTGTGKDDVGITRTFGISEQSDGKYALADYTRGQGIETYDVNYRDITFEGRYYPGILATSTSTTFNDSKAVSAHFLATKVYDFYKDKYKRNSFDNKGKKVVSVVHAWDSGETDDPKNWGNAISANINNVSMLIYGDPMVRAFDIAGHEFTHAVTSSESNLEFFGESGAINEALSDIMGTAIEKYINNGEFNWTIGEQSGSVLRNMKNPSSVKFFDGVPYPDDYSKFSDLNGEDNKGVHFNSSIINKVAYLIAQGGTQNDVTVNGIGEDKMFDIFYYANTDELNMTSNFSELRLACLKVATNKYGANSIEVEAVQKAFDAAKIKGTVKENEKTEANQVPELTVPPTITLRVGDKFDPMSNIKAIDKEDGDLTNRVEHKGDVNTSKPGKYIVDYSVVDSQGGKATATQTVIVEGNGGTSDLNPTLTVPVAATITVGDSFDPMVKVKAIDKEDGDLTSKVKVEGEVDTSKAGTYVVTYTVTDSQGHEVTAKQTVTVKVREEVENELPILKVPATTTITKGEKFDPMVGVSATDKEDGDLTSKVAYEGTIDTSKPGTLEIIYSVRDSAGNEVKTIQKIFVKDKDTSKDNGLVNNTNNSNMQNNSNSDKKESTDRELPHTGASTTNSAAMGIWLVIAGTVLTFVRKFRKIQK
;
A
#
# COMPACT_ATOMS: atom_id res chain seq x y z
N MET A 1 -65.45 -3.53 2.91
CA MET A 1 -65.46 -3.33 1.44
C MET A 1 -64.02 -3.18 1.02
N LYS A 2 -63.45 -4.23 0.47
CA LYS A 2 -62.96 -4.42 -0.92
C LYS A 2 -61.77 -3.51 -1.28
N ASN A 3 -60.62 -3.92 -1.74
CA ASN A 3 -60.21 -5.13 -2.47
C ASN A 3 -58.72 -5.36 -2.27
N LYS A 4 -58.37 -6.62 -2.12
CA LYS A 4 -57.01 -7.18 -2.34
C LYS A 4 -56.77 -7.28 -3.84
N LYS A 5 -55.51 -7.08 -4.28
CA LYS A 5 -54.99 -7.67 -5.51
C LYS A 5 -53.73 -8.44 -5.19
N GLU A 6 -53.84 -9.73 -5.31
CA GLU A 6 -52.79 -10.73 -5.35
C GLU A 6 -52.09 -10.66 -6.72
N ILE A 7 -50.79 -10.82 -6.74
CA ILE A 7 -50.04 -11.14 -7.95
C ILE A 7 -49.41 -12.51 -7.73
N ALA A 8 -49.75 -13.40 -8.65
CA ALA A 8 -49.42 -14.82 -8.63
C ALA A 8 -47.94 -15.06 -8.99
N ILE A 9 -47.30 -15.97 -8.25
CA ILE A 9 -46.03 -16.61 -8.59
C ILE A 9 -46.38 -17.80 -9.49
N VAL A 10 -45.78 -17.83 -10.70
CA VAL A 10 -45.81 -19.02 -11.57
C VAL A 10 -44.50 -19.78 -11.35
N ALA A 11 -44.63 -20.92 -10.70
CA ALA A 11 -43.57 -21.92 -10.63
C ALA A 11 -43.69 -22.83 -11.86
N LEU A 12 -42.65 -22.96 -12.65
CA LEU A 12 -42.56 -23.93 -13.72
C LEU A 12 -41.68 -25.09 -13.26
N THR A 13 -42.29 -26.19 -12.93
CA THR A 13 -41.65 -27.51 -12.77
C THR A 13 -41.64 -28.20 -14.12
N THR A 14 -40.49 -28.61 -14.61
CA THR A 14 -40.40 -29.61 -15.68
C THR A 14 -39.57 -30.79 -15.20
N GLY A 15 -40.19 -31.95 -15.40
CA GLY A 15 -39.81 -33.19 -14.79
C GLY A 15 -38.61 -33.91 -15.40
N LEU A 16 -38.10 -34.80 -14.58
CA LEU A 16 -37.14 -35.84 -14.91
C LEU A 16 -37.66 -36.80 -15.94
N ALA A 17 -36.84 -37.12 -16.95
CA ALA A 17 -36.92 -38.39 -17.67
C ALA A 17 -35.52 -39.06 -17.55
N LEU A 18 -35.49 -40.17 -16.79
CA LEU A 18 -34.37 -41.08 -16.72
C LEU A 18 -34.26 -41.86 -18.06
N ALA A 19 -33.11 -41.78 -18.67
CA ALA A 19 -32.70 -42.83 -19.62
C ALA A 19 -31.27 -43.25 -19.25
N SER A 20 -31.17 -44.50 -18.83
CA SER A 20 -29.93 -45.21 -18.54
C SER A 20 -29.15 -45.52 -19.84
N VAL A 21 -27.92 -45.06 -19.98
CA VAL A 21 -26.97 -45.62 -20.92
C VAL A 21 -25.61 -45.72 -20.22
N THR A 22 -25.00 -46.93 -20.32
CA THR A 22 -23.76 -47.37 -19.73
C THR A 22 -22.51 -46.62 -20.31
N PRO A 23 -21.36 -46.64 -19.61
CA PRO A 23 -20.29 -45.69 -19.78
C PRO A 23 -19.30 -46.13 -20.84
N TYR A 24 -19.01 -45.28 -21.79
CA TYR A 24 -17.73 -45.24 -22.48
C TYR A 24 -16.91 -44.11 -21.89
N GLY A 25 -15.82 -44.45 -21.24
CA GLY A 25 -14.86 -43.51 -20.70
C GLY A 25 -14.19 -42.69 -21.81
N VAL A 26 -14.48 -41.43 -21.84
CA VAL A 26 -13.65 -40.40 -22.47
C VAL A 26 -13.12 -39.54 -21.31
N GLY A 27 -11.82 -39.74 -21.06
CA GLY A 27 -11.13 -38.88 -20.11
C GLY A 27 -11.16 -37.43 -20.60
N TYR A 28 -12.01 -36.62 -20.00
CA TYR A 28 -11.80 -35.19 -20.04
C TYR A 28 -10.65 -34.90 -19.09
N ALA A 29 -9.50 -34.52 -19.66
CA ALA A 29 -8.52 -33.76 -18.93
C ALA A 29 -9.24 -32.44 -18.51
N GLU A 30 -9.55 -32.28 -17.23
CA GLU A 30 -9.80 -30.99 -16.68
C GLU A 30 -8.49 -30.18 -16.86
N GLU A 31 -8.39 -29.43 -17.95
CA GLU A 31 -7.54 -28.26 -17.98
C GLU A 31 -8.11 -27.33 -16.92
N THR A 32 -7.53 -27.39 -15.73
CA THR A 32 -7.60 -26.31 -14.76
C THR A 32 -6.96 -25.10 -15.45
N VAL A 33 -7.79 -24.28 -16.08
CA VAL A 33 -7.44 -22.91 -16.40
C VAL A 33 -7.19 -22.26 -15.05
N GLN A 34 -5.93 -22.25 -14.61
CA GLN A 34 -5.49 -21.35 -13.56
C GLN A 34 -5.72 -19.95 -14.12
N MET A 35 -6.81 -19.32 -13.73
CA MET A 35 -6.91 -17.88 -13.78
C MET A 35 -5.78 -17.38 -12.88
N GLN A 36 -4.62 -17.07 -13.46
CA GLN A 36 -3.69 -16.17 -12.84
C GLN A 36 -4.45 -14.86 -12.71
N VAL A 37 -4.71 -14.44 -11.46
CA VAL A 37 -5.08 -13.07 -11.20
C VAL A 37 -3.79 -12.30 -11.46
N ASP A 38 -3.60 -11.84 -12.69
CA ASP A 38 -2.55 -10.91 -13.04
C ASP A 38 -2.89 -9.57 -12.38
N VAL A 39 -2.42 -9.44 -11.13
CA VAL A 39 -2.41 -8.17 -10.44
C VAL A 39 -1.25 -7.38 -11.04
N GLN A 40 -1.51 -6.68 -12.12
CA GLN A 40 -0.55 -5.81 -12.80
C GLN A 40 -0.63 -4.40 -12.22
N GLU A 41 0.09 -4.18 -11.13
CA GLU A 41 0.55 -2.82 -10.82
C GLU A 41 1.99 -2.66 -11.31
N ASP A 42 2.31 -1.47 -11.78
CA ASP A 42 3.70 -1.12 -12.15
C ASP A 42 4.71 -1.31 -11.00
N SER A 43 4.22 -1.35 -9.75
CA SER A 43 5.04 -1.57 -8.53
C SER A 43 4.95 -2.98 -7.96
N PHE A 44 4.12 -3.89 -8.57
CA PHE A 44 3.91 -5.24 -8.03
C PHE A 44 3.72 -6.26 -9.14
N ARG A 45 4.58 -7.28 -9.21
CA ARG A 45 4.48 -8.38 -10.17
C ARG A 45 4.63 -9.74 -9.51
N THR A 46 3.87 -10.71 -10.03
CA THR A 46 3.89 -12.11 -9.59
C THR A 46 3.95 -13.05 -10.79
N GLY A 47 4.38 -14.29 -10.57
CA GLY A 47 4.46 -15.33 -11.60
C GLY A 47 5.87 -15.90 -11.73
N GLU A 48 6.20 -16.46 -12.86
CA GLU A 48 7.57 -16.89 -13.19
C GLU A 48 8.27 -15.79 -13.98
N LEU A 49 8.83 -14.81 -13.24
CA LEU A 49 9.34 -13.58 -13.82
C LEU A 49 10.71 -13.74 -14.48
N THR A 50 11.41 -14.86 -14.24
CA THR A 50 12.71 -15.17 -14.86
C THR A 50 12.84 -16.66 -15.16
N GLN A 51 13.76 -17.02 -16.03
CA GLN A 51 14.13 -18.42 -16.24
C GLN A 51 14.89 -18.97 -15.01
N PRO A 52 14.89 -20.29 -14.78
CA PRO A 52 15.69 -20.93 -13.73
C PRO A 52 17.18 -20.56 -13.82
N SER A 53 17.79 -20.32 -12.68
CA SER A 53 19.19 -19.87 -12.58
C SER A 53 19.94 -20.58 -11.45
N GLN A 54 21.22 -20.88 -11.69
CA GLN A 54 22.13 -21.40 -10.66
C GLN A 54 22.87 -20.29 -9.90
N LYS A 55 22.61 -19.01 -10.24
CA LYS A 55 23.20 -17.86 -9.52
C LYS A 55 22.58 -17.74 -8.13
N THR A 56 23.25 -17.03 -7.25
CA THR A 56 22.65 -16.69 -5.94
C THR A 56 21.40 -15.83 -6.13
N PRO A 57 20.38 -15.94 -5.25
CA PRO A 57 19.16 -15.15 -5.36
C PRO A 57 19.39 -13.65 -5.56
N GLU A 58 20.41 -13.07 -4.88
CA GLU A 58 20.79 -11.66 -5.01
C GLU A 58 21.24 -11.32 -6.43
N ASN A 59 22.03 -12.19 -7.03
CA ASN A 59 22.55 -11.99 -8.39
C ASN A 59 21.45 -12.19 -9.42
N VAL A 60 20.51 -13.14 -9.20
CA VAL A 60 19.34 -13.32 -10.08
C VAL A 60 18.51 -12.04 -10.12
N VAL A 61 18.19 -11.46 -8.95
CA VAL A 61 17.42 -10.22 -8.88
C VAL A 61 18.19 -9.05 -9.48
N LYS A 62 19.48 -8.88 -9.12
CA LYS A 62 20.32 -7.80 -9.68
C LYS A 62 20.46 -7.86 -11.18
N ASP A 63 20.58 -9.05 -11.75
CA ASP A 63 20.69 -9.22 -13.20
C ASP A 63 19.36 -8.89 -13.87
N ALA A 64 18.23 -9.39 -13.35
CA ALA A 64 16.90 -9.06 -13.85
C ALA A 64 16.59 -7.56 -13.79
N LEU A 65 17.09 -6.86 -12.76
CA LEU A 65 16.95 -5.41 -12.63
C LEU A 65 17.86 -4.62 -13.58
N LYS A 66 18.91 -5.24 -14.14
CA LYS A 66 19.81 -4.62 -15.14
C LYS A 66 19.37 -4.88 -16.56
N GLU A 67 18.79 -6.04 -16.80
CA GLU A 67 18.28 -6.43 -18.11
C GLU A 67 16.90 -5.84 -18.33
N LYS A 68 16.77 -4.93 -19.30
CA LYS A 68 15.48 -4.44 -19.79
C LYS A 68 14.79 -5.55 -20.59
N THR A 69 14.37 -6.60 -19.92
CA THR A 69 13.52 -7.61 -20.52
C THR A 69 12.07 -7.15 -20.39
N GLU A 70 11.41 -6.86 -21.48
CA GLU A 70 10.03 -6.35 -21.54
C GLU A 70 9.00 -7.23 -20.82
N HIS A 71 9.37 -8.44 -20.41
CA HIS A 71 8.44 -9.44 -19.91
C HIS A 71 8.60 -9.83 -18.44
N ALA A 72 9.72 -9.51 -17.79
CA ALA A 72 9.97 -10.04 -16.44
C ALA A 72 9.59 -9.08 -15.30
N LEU A 73 9.94 -7.82 -15.41
CA LEU A 73 9.73 -6.82 -14.36
C LEU A 73 9.06 -5.58 -14.94
N SER A 74 8.23 -4.89 -14.14
CA SER A 74 7.56 -3.67 -14.60
C SER A 74 8.56 -2.53 -14.84
N PRO A 75 8.21 -1.53 -15.67
CA PRO A 75 9.06 -0.35 -15.90
C PRO A 75 9.42 0.40 -14.62
N LYS A 76 8.56 0.38 -13.60
CA LYS A 76 8.85 1.01 -12.31
C LYS A 76 9.84 0.23 -11.45
N GLN A 77 9.99 -1.08 -11.68
CA GLN A 77 10.93 -1.92 -10.94
C GLN A 77 12.33 -1.91 -11.55
N VAL A 78 12.45 -1.54 -12.81
CA VAL A 78 13.72 -1.54 -13.54
C VAL A 78 14.13 -0.13 -13.91
N SER A 79 15.15 0.41 -13.26
CA SER A 79 15.75 1.67 -13.69
C SER A 79 16.69 1.41 -14.87
N GLY A 80 16.44 2.12 -15.98
CA GLY A 80 17.30 2.08 -17.17
C GLY A 80 18.57 2.93 -17.05
N ASP A 81 18.82 3.57 -15.92
CA ASP A 81 19.89 4.52 -15.74
C ASP A 81 21.24 3.84 -15.50
N LYS A 82 22.28 4.34 -16.15
CA LYS A 82 23.66 3.96 -15.83
C LYS A 82 24.01 4.47 -14.43
N GLY A 83 24.70 3.66 -13.64
CA GLY A 83 25.11 4.00 -12.27
C GLY A 83 24.14 3.53 -11.20
N VAL A 84 23.01 2.92 -11.58
CA VAL A 84 22.10 2.27 -10.64
C VAL A 84 22.66 0.91 -10.22
N ASP A 85 22.64 0.63 -8.92
CA ASP A 85 22.86 -0.67 -8.29
C ASP A 85 21.82 -0.88 -7.17
N TYR A 86 21.83 -2.07 -6.57
CA TYR A 86 20.93 -2.42 -5.48
C TYR A 86 21.70 -3.05 -4.32
N LYS A 87 21.52 -2.48 -3.13
CA LYS A 87 22.08 -2.98 -1.87
C LYS A 87 21.09 -3.90 -1.20
N VAL A 88 21.48 -5.13 -0.87
CA VAL A 88 20.65 -6.04 -0.09
C VAL A 88 20.55 -5.55 1.35
N LEU A 89 19.37 -5.20 1.79
CA LEU A 89 19.07 -4.84 3.18
C LEU A 89 18.79 -6.09 4.03
N ARG A 90 18.06 -7.05 3.44
CA ARG A 90 17.66 -8.28 4.12
C ARG A 90 17.59 -9.46 3.17
N LYS A 91 17.95 -10.64 3.68
CA LYS A 91 17.77 -11.94 3.04
C LYS A 91 17.34 -12.97 4.07
N ARG A 92 16.23 -13.66 3.82
CA ARG A 92 15.75 -14.77 4.66
C ARG A 92 14.78 -15.69 3.91
N GLY A 93 14.38 -16.78 4.50
CA GLY A 93 13.26 -17.58 4.01
C GLY A 93 11.93 -16.85 4.22
N SER A 94 11.01 -17.01 3.28
CA SER A 94 9.64 -16.50 3.32
C SER A 94 8.64 -17.60 3.67
N TYR A 95 7.42 -17.19 4.03
CA TYR A 95 6.30 -18.10 4.38
C TYR A 95 5.90 -19.04 3.23
N ASP A 96 6.13 -18.63 1.98
CA ASP A 96 5.82 -19.39 0.76
C ASP A 96 6.94 -20.34 0.32
N GLY A 97 8.01 -20.46 1.12
CA GLY A 97 9.16 -21.31 0.85
C GLY A 97 10.18 -20.74 -0.12
N THR A 98 9.99 -19.51 -0.58
CA THR A 98 10.97 -18.75 -1.37
C THR A 98 12.06 -18.11 -0.49
N THR A 99 13.09 -17.57 -1.12
CA THR A 99 14.05 -16.65 -0.49
C THR A 99 13.57 -15.23 -0.72
N LEU A 100 13.23 -14.54 0.37
CA LEU A 100 12.93 -13.11 0.38
C LEU A 100 14.21 -12.31 0.35
N LEU A 101 14.25 -11.32 -0.54
CA LEU A 101 15.28 -10.29 -0.65
C LEU A 101 14.63 -8.91 -0.56
N ARG A 102 15.04 -8.10 0.41
CA ARG A 102 14.70 -6.66 0.44
C ARG A 102 15.91 -5.86 0.03
N MET A 103 15.74 -4.98 -0.96
CA MET A 103 16.83 -4.29 -1.63
C MET A 103 16.57 -2.79 -1.71
N GLN A 104 17.61 -2.00 -1.46
CA GLN A 104 17.61 -0.54 -1.57
C GLN A 104 18.24 -0.13 -2.90
N GLN A 105 17.58 0.72 -3.67
CA GLN A 105 18.17 1.31 -4.85
C GLN A 105 19.32 2.25 -4.48
N ILE A 106 20.42 2.13 -5.21
CA ILE A 106 21.63 2.95 -5.09
C ILE A 106 21.90 3.61 -6.44
N TYR A 107 22.20 4.89 -6.45
CA TYR A 107 22.65 5.59 -7.64
C TYR A 107 23.97 6.33 -7.36
N GLU A 108 25.01 6.02 -8.15
CA GLU A 108 26.37 6.57 -7.99
C GLU A 108 26.87 6.50 -6.52
N GLY A 109 26.53 5.41 -5.81
CA GLY A 109 26.95 5.15 -4.42
C GLY A 109 26.06 5.75 -3.34
N LYS A 110 25.06 6.57 -3.69
CA LYS A 110 24.08 7.15 -2.76
C LYS A 110 22.79 6.34 -2.76
N GLU A 111 22.18 6.17 -1.59
CA GLU A 111 20.84 5.55 -1.51
C GLU A 111 19.77 6.49 -2.07
N VAL A 112 18.86 5.93 -2.88
CA VAL A 112 17.68 6.64 -3.35
C VAL A 112 16.58 6.46 -2.32
N TYR A 113 16.26 7.51 -1.58
CA TYR A 113 15.36 7.46 -0.43
C TYR A 113 13.97 6.92 -0.80
N GLY A 114 13.44 5.99 -0.02
CA GLY A 114 12.13 5.39 -0.23
C GLY A 114 12.06 4.31 -1.32
N HIS A 115 12.98 4.32 -2.30
CA HIS A 115 12.95 3.37 -3.40
C HIS A 115 13.56 2.04 -3.01
N GLN A 116 12.71 1.12 -2.58
CA GLN A 116 13.02 -0.22 -2.14
C GLN A 116 12.25 -1.25 -2.94
N LEU A 117 12.86 -2.42 -3.11
CA LEU A 117 12.25 -3.58 -3.76
C LEU A 117 12.26 -4.77 -2.80
N THR A 118 11.16 -5.53 -2.80
CA THR A 118 11.08 -6.84 -2.18
C THR A 118 10.89 -7.89 -3.27
N ALA A 119 11.80 -8.86 -3.34
CA ALA A 119 11.78 -9.93 -4.33
C ALA A 119 11.74 -11.31 -3.65
N HIS A 120 10.97 -12.22 -4.23
CA HIS A 120 10.87 -13.61 -3.82
C HIS A 120 11.47 -14.52 -4.88
N VAL A 121 12.50 -15.30 -4.51
CA VAL A 121 13.21 -16.20 -5.43
C VAL A 121 13.04 -17.63 -4.94
N ASP A 122 12.58 -18.52 -5.82
CA ASP A 122 12.38 -19.92 -5.49
C ASP A 122 13.72 -20.73 -5.47
N LYS A 123 13.62 -21.99 -5.11
CA LYS A 123 14.78 -22.89 -5.03
C LYS A 123 15.43 -23.19 -6.39
N LYS A 124 14.72 -22.92 -7.50
CA LYS A 124 15.26 -23.07 -8.87
C LYS A 124 15.94 -21.81 -9.35
N GLY A 125 15.95 -20.74 -8.53
CA GLY A 125 16.47 -19.43 -8.90
C GLY A 125 15.54 -18.64 -9.85
N VAL A 126 14.23 -18.88 -9.78
CA VAL A 126 13.20 -18.12 -10.50
C VAL A 126 12.65 -17.06 -9.59
N ILE A 127 12.58 -15.82 -10.06
CA ILE A 127 11.89 -14.73 -9.36
C ILE A 127 10.39 -14.98 -9.48
N LYS A 128 9.72 -15.17 -8.35
CA LYS A 128 8.27 -15.43 -8.26
C LYS A 128 7.44 -14.18 -8.04
N SER A 129 8.05 -13.15 -7.49
CA SER A 129 7.42 -11.83 -7.37
C SER A 129 8.45 -10.75 -7.09
N VAL A 130 8.10 -9.54 -7.47
CA VAL A 130 8.81 -8.31 -7.08
C VAL A 130 7.77 -7.26 -6.72
N SER A 131 7.93 -6.60 -5.57
CA SER A 131 7.13 -5.45 -5.12
C SER A 131 8.01 -4.24 -4.83
N GLY A 132 7.42 -3.06 -4.83
CA GLY A 132 8.10 -1.79 -4.69
C GLY A 132 8.57 -1.22 -6.03
N ASP A 133 9.23 -0.06 -6.00
CA ASP A 133 9.63 0.64 -7.20
C ASP A 133 11.10 1.07 -7.19
N SER A 134 11.58 1.44 -8.37
CA SER A 134 12.88 2.07 -8.59
C SER A 134 12.68 3.44 -9.22
N ALA A 135 13.32 4.45 -8.68
CA ALA A 135 13.35 5.77 -9.28
C ALA A 135 13.90 5.72 -10.71
N GLN A 136 13.23 6.39 -11.62
CA GLN A 136 13.54 6.42 -13.04
C GLN A 136 14.20 7.73 -13.43
N ASN A 137 14.91 7.73 -14.57
CA ASN A 137 15.50 8.93 -15.17
C ASN A 137 16.50 9.70 -14.27
N LEU A 138 17.14 9.05 -13.30
CA LEU A 138 18.11 9.67 -12.42
C LEU A 138 19.31 10.26 -13.20
N ALA A 139 19.70 9.62 -14.29
CA ALA A 139 20.78 10.12 -15.16
C ALA A 139 20.42 11.44 -15.88
N LYS A 140 19.14 11.76 -16.03
CA LYS A 140 18.66 13.02 -16.60
C LYS A 140 18.50 14.12 -15.56
N ALA A 141 18.42 13.75 -14.29
CA ALA A 141 18.35 14.70 -13.18
C ALA A 141 19.71 15.42 -13.02
N ASN A 142 19.65 16.66 -12.58
CA ASN A 142 20.85 17.48 -12.44
C ASN A 142 21.64 17.17 -11.14
N LEU A 143 21.85 15.86 -10.88
CA LEU A 143 22.50 15.34 -9.66
C LEU A 143 24.01 15.61 -9.61
N LYS A 144 24.61 16.04 -10.74
CA LYS A 144 26.03 16.43 -10.84
C LYS A 144 26.28 17.87 -10.42
N ASN A 145 25.24 18.65 -10.17
CA ASN A 145 25.40 19.98 -9.61
C ASN A 145 26.16 19.92 -8.28
N PRO A 146 27.05 20.86 -8.01
CA PRO A 146 27.74 20.90 -6.74
C PRO A 146 26.76 20.94 -5.58
N ILE A 147 27.02 20.13 -4.57
CA ILE A 147 26.36 20.24 -3.27
C ILE A 147 26.82 21.53 -2.64
N ASN A 148 25.93 22.47 -2.42
CA ASN A 148 26.26 23.76 -1.85
C ASN A 148 26.24 23.76 -0.32
N LEU A 149 25.45 22.86 0.27
CA LEU A 149 25.31 22.71 1.71
C LEU A 149 26.27 21.65 2.23
N SER A 150 27.04 21.96 3.27
CA SER A 150 27.79 20.96 4.01
C SER A 150 26.92 20.14 4.94
N LYS A 151 27.43 19.00 5.43
CA LYS A 151 26.72 18.18 6.44
C LYS A 151 26.46 18.95 7.74
N GLU A 152 27.37 19.82 8.12
CA GLU A 152 27.21 20.66 9.32
C GLU A 152 26.12 21.73 9.11
N GLU A 153 26.03 22.31 7.94
CA GLU A 153 24.96 23.26 7.61
C GLU A 153 23.59 22.55 7.55
N ALA A 154 23.53 21.29 7.10
CA ALA A 154 22.30 20.51 7.16
C ALA A 154 21.80 20.27 8.59
N LYS A 155 22.68 20.17 9.59
CA LYS A 155 22.33 20.12 11.02
C LYS A 155 21.83 21.45 11.55
N GLN A 156 22.13 22.56 10.90
CA GLN A 156 21.76 23.91 11.40
C GLN A 156 20.27 24.08 11.58
N TYR A 157 19.46 23.32 10.86
CA TYR A 157 18.01 23.30 11.04
C TYR A 157 17.63 22.87 12.46
N ILE A 158 18.32 21.89 13.06
CA ILE A 158 18.11 21.47 14.45
C ILE A 158 18.33 22.64 15.39
N TYR A 159 19.48 23.30 15.25
CA TYR A 159 19.85 24.42 16.14
C TYR A 159 18.93 25.63 15.95
N THR A 160 18.45 25.87 14.75
CA THR A 160 17.50 26.96 14.45
C THR A 160 16.16 26.70 15.11
N LYS A 161 15.69 25.46 15.11
CA LYS A 161 14.38 25.11 15.68
C LYS A 161 14.43 24.92 17.20
N TYR A 162 15.48 24.27 17.73
CA TYR A 162 15.53 23.83 19.13
C TYR A 162 16.54 24.58 20.00
N GLY A 163 17.32 25.51 19.42
CA GLY A 163 18.34 26.30 20.12
C GLY A 163 19.72 25.66 20.11
N ASN A 164 20.75 26.45 20.41
CA ASN A 164 22.15 26.01 20.43
C ASN A 164 22.54 25.24 21.71
N ASP A 165 21.70 25.20 22.68
CA ASP A 165 21.84 24.48 23.95
C ASP A 165 21.24 23.08 23.92
N ILE A 166 20.72 22.67 22.76
CA ILE A 166 20.25 21.30 22.51
C ILE A 166 21.33 20.28 22.86
N LYS A 167 20.97 19.26 23.63
CA LYS A 167 21.87 18.15 23.98
C LYS A 167 21.42 16.90 23.29
N PHE A 168 22.26 16.41 22.42
CA PHE A 168 22.01 15.16 21.72
C PHE A 168 22.32 13.95 22.61
N ILE A 169 21.60 12.87 22.41
CA ILE A 169 21.89 11.55 22.97
C ILE A 169 23.13 10.96 22.27
N SER A 170 23.22 11.18 20.96
CA SER A 170 24.36 10.88 20.12
C SER A 170 24.46 11.96 19.07
N GLU A 171 25.67 12.15 18.51
CA GLU A 171 25.83 13.07 17.39
C GLU A 171 24.82 12.78 16.27
N PRO A 172 24.17 13.82 15.72
CA PRO A 172 23.26 13.64 14.59
C PRO A 172 23.92 12.95 13.42
N GLU A 173 23.32 11.89 12.92
CA GLU A 173 23.78 11.22 11.71
C GLU A 173 23.32 11.99 10.47
N VAL A 174 24.26 12.36 9.61
CA VAL A 174 23.96 13.01 8.33
C VAL A 174 24.42 12.12 7.19
N LYS A 175 23.48 11.62 6.44
CA LYS A 175 23.70 10.74 5.30
C LYS A 175 23.36 11.45 4.00
N GLU A 176 24.25 11.38 3.02
CA GLU A 176 23.94 11.82 1.66
C GLU A 176 23.02 10.81 0.97
N ILE A 177 21.94 11.30 0.42
CA ILE A 177 20.92 10.50 -0.28
C ILE A 177 20.52 11.22 -1.58
N ILE A 178 19.76 10.52 -2.39
CA ILE A 178 18.96 11.11 -3.47
C ILE A 178 17.51 11.07 -3.03
N PHE A 179 16.86 12.21 -3.07
CA PHE A 179 15.42 12.33 -2.85
C PHE A 179 14.71 12.53 -4.18
N VAL A 180 13.62 11.81 -4.39
CA VAL A 180 12.74 11.96 -5.55
C VAL A 180 11.41 12.49 -5.04
N ASP A 181 11.01 13.64 -5.52
CA ASP A 181 9.72 14.26 -5.17
C ASP A 181 8.59 13.47 -5.83
N GLU A 182 7.70 12.93 -5.01
CA GLU A 182 6.57 12.09 -5.43
C GLU A 182 5.58 12.85 -6.33
N ASN A 183 5.46 14.18 -6.20
CA ASN A 183 4.51 14.99 -6.95
C ASN A 183 4.95 15.28 -8.39
N ASN A 184 6.27 15.36 -8.64
CA ASN A 184 6.78 15.78 -9.94
C ASN A 184 7.88 14.88 -10.50
N GLY A 185 8.30 13.84 -9.75
CA GLY A 185 9.34 12.92 -10.15
C GLY A 185 10.75 13.52 -10.24
N GLN A 186 10.97 14.73 -9.73
CA GLN A 186 12.28 15.37 -9.77
C GLN A 186 13.22 14.81 -8.71
N ALA A 187 14.39 14.33 -9.14
CA ALA A 187 15.41 13.86 -8.23
C ALA A 187 16.38 14.98 -7.87
N SER A 188 16.77 15.06 -6.59
CA SER A 188 17.74 16.01 -6.06
C SER A 188 18.70 15.35 -5.09
N ASN A 189 19.93 15.90 -4.97
CA ASN A 189 20.80 15.54 -3.87
C ASN A 189 20.20 16.08 -2.57
N ALA A 190 20.17 15.26 -1.53
CA ALA A 190 19.62 15.63 -0.24
C ALA A 190 20.47 15.05 0.90
N TYR A 191 20.26 15.61 2.08
CA TYR A 191 20.74 15.04 3.33
C TYR A 191 19.58 14.45 4.11
N GLN A 192 19.76 13.22 4.53
CA GLN A 192 18.96 12.61 5.58
C GLN A 192 19.66 12.92 6.90
N VAL A 193 18.99 13.70 7.75
CA VAL A 193 19.51 14.07 9.07
C VAL A 193 18.68 13.36 10.12
N THR A 194 19.30 12.41 10.82
CA THR A 194 18.65 11.65 11.89
C THR A 194 19.30 12.03 13.22
N PHE A 195 18.46 12.37 14.21
CA PHE A 195 18.95 12.79 15.51
C PHE A 195 17.99 12.43 16.63
N ALA A 196 18.52 12.44 17.84
CA ALA A 196 17.76 12.38 19.06
C ALA A 196 18.44 13.28 20.11
N ALA A 197 17.65 14.12 20.76
CA ALA A 197 18.12 15.08 21.75
C ALA A 197 17.22 15.06 22.98
N VAL A 198 17.76 15.55 24.09
CA VAL A 198 17.10 15.49 25.41
C VAL A 198 16.87 16.87 26.06
N THR A 199 17.31 17.94 25.45
CA THR A 199 17.20 19.31 25.99
C THR A 199 16.87 20.29 24.87
N PRO A 200 15.91 21.22 24.99
CA PRO A 200 15.06 21.45 26.17
C PRO A 200 14.02 20.36 26.44
N ASN A 201 13.54 19.69 25.37
CA ASN A 201 12.64 18.55 25.44
C ASN A 201 13.23 17.41 24.63
N TYR A 202 12.76 16.19 24.88
CA TYR A 202 13.12 15.07 24.00
C TYR A 202 12.55 15.30 22.60
N VAL A 203 13.42 15.21 21.63
CA VAL A 203 13.06 15.30 20.24
C VAL A 203 13.86 14.26 19.47
N SER A 204 13.20 13.49 18.65
CA SER A 204 13.88 12.52 17.79
C SER A 204 13.21 12.41 16.44
N GLY A 205 13.95 12.00 15.44
CA GLY A 205 13.41 11.75 14.12
C GLY A 205 14.41 11.99 13.01
N THR A 206 13.84 12.13 11.84
CA THR A 206 14.58 12.35 10.62
C THR A 206 13.96 13.50 9.84
N TYR A 207 14.77 14.34 9.28
CA TYR A 207 14.34 15.21 8.21
C TYR A 207 15.23 15.10 6.99
N LEU A 208 14.63 15.40 5.85
CA LEU A 208 15.31 15.44 4.57
C LEU A 208 15.47 16.90 4.15
N VAL A 209 16.69 17.27 3.83
CA VAL A 209 17.04 18.64 3.43
C VAL A 209 17.66 18.61 2.05
N ASN A 210 17.19 19.47 1.17
CA ASN A 210 17.79 19.63 -0.16
C ASN A 210 19.22 20.13 -0.03
N ALA A 211 20.18 19.37 -0.56
CA ALA A 211 21.61 19.67 -0.41
C ALA A 211 22.11 20.85 -1.25
N GLN A 212 21.28 21.41 -2.13
CA GLN A 212 21.64 22.57 -2.96
C GLN A 212 21.19 23.90 -2.37
N ASN A 213 19.97 23.95 -1.81
CA ASN A 213 19.35 25.20 -1.36
C ASN A 213 18.92 25.21 0.12
N GLY A 214 19.00 24.06 0.80
CA GLY A 214 18.62 23.94 2.21
C GLY A 214 17.11 23.82 2.48
N ASP A 215 16.30 23.68 1.43
CA ASP A 215 14.86 23.52 1.62
C ASP A 215 14.52 22.21 2.34
N MET A 216 13.54 22.28 3.24
CA MET A 216 12.97 21.12 3.92
C MET A 216 12.14 20.32 2.93
N LEU A 217 12.58 19.10 2.62
CA LEU A 217 11.89 18.18 1.71
C LEU A 217 10.88 17.31 2.46
N LYS A 218 11.25 16.83 3.65
CA LYS A 218 10.37 16.01 4.50
C LYS A 218 10.76 16.19 5.96
N ASN A 219 9.77 16.38 6.81
CA ASN A 219 9.97 16.49 8.26
C ASN A 219 9.21 15.36 8.96
N MET A 220 9.93 14.41 9.54
CA MET A 220 9.43 13.26 10.27
C MET A 220 9.99 13.28 11.70
N VAL A 221 10.14 14.44 12.25
CA VAL A 221 10.64 14.65 13.61
C VAL A 221 9.46 14.64 14.56
N GLN A 222 9.58 13.84 15.61
CA GLN A 222 8.64 13.76 16.70
C GLN A 222 9.20 14.53 17.90
N GLU A 223 8.42 15.47 18.38
CA GLU A 223 8.67 16.11 19.64
C GLU A 223 7.95 15.31 20.71
N SER A 224 8.69 14.66 21.57
CA SER A 224 8.12 13.96 22.70
C SER A 224 8.95 14.23 23.94
N ALA A 225 8.32 14.01 25.05
CA ALA A 225 8.82 14.40 26.31
C ALA A 225 9.85 13.42 26.94
N LEU A 226 10.37 12.44 26.24
CA LEU A 226 11.26 11.42 26.79
C LEU A 226 12.75 11.82 26.75
N THR A 227 13.43 11.78 27.88
CA THR A 227 14.89 11.92 27.99
C THR A 227 15.52 10.65 28.59
N VAL A 228 16.60 10.12 27.98
CA VAL A 228 17.31 8.89 28.44
C VAL A 228 18.79 9.20 28.64
N SER A 229 19.41 8.69 29.74
CA SER A 229 20.84 8.87 29.97
C SER A 229 21.68 7.79 29.30
N GLU A 230 22.86 8.17 28.76
CA GLU A 230 23.80 7.22 28.13
C GLU A 230 24.25 6.11 29.07
N GLU A 231 24.45 6.39 30.36
CA GLU A 231 24.93 5.46 31.36
C GLU A 231 23.94 4.31 31.60
N HIS A 232 22.65 4.58 31.57
CA HIS A 232 21.60 3.56 31.70
C HIS A 232 21.46 2.70 30.44
N VAL A 233 21.64 3.31 29.28
CA VAL A 233 21.55 2.62 28.00
C VAL A 233 22.68 1.59 27.83
N GLU A 234 23.91 1.93 28.26
CA GLU A 234 25.03 0.97 28.25
C GLU A 234 24.74 -0.26 29.14
N SER A 235 24.11 -0.06 30.29
CA SER A 235 23.75 -1.17 31.18
C SER A 235 22.72 -2.14 30.57
N LEU A 236 21.88 -1.64 29.66
CA LEU A 236 20.91 -2.47 28.93
C LEU A 236 21.53 -3.27 27.79
N LYS A 237 22.65 -2.80 27.24
CA LYS A 237 23.39 -3.50 26.16
C LYS A 237 24.14 -4.73 26.69
N GLU A 238 24.53 -4.76 27.95
CA GLU A 238 25.24 -5.89 28.51
C GLU A 238 24.37 -7.15 28.46
N THR A 239 24.75 -8.07 27.59
CA THR A 239 24.25 -9.44 27.61
C THR A 239 24.85 -10.06 28.86
N ARG A 240 24.09 -10.14 29.95
CA ARG A 240 24.53 -10.83 31.15
C ARG A 240 24.72 -12.31 30.83
N LYS A 241 25.96 -12.66 30.44
CA LYS A 241 26.43 -14.05 30.37
C LYS A 241 26.62 -14.55 31.78
N SER A 242 25.57 -15.04 32.42
CA SER A 242 25.72 -15.71 33.70
C SER A 242 24.75 -16.88 33.77
N ASN A 243 25.09 -17.88 34.55
CA ASN A 243 24.32 -19.09 34.83
C ASN A 243 23.07 -18.74 35.64
N PHE A 244 22.10 -18.01 35.01
CA PHE A 244 20.83 -17.73 35.68
C PHE A 244 20.02 -19.02 35.77
N ILE A 245 19.60 -19.32 36.98
CA ILE A 245 18.60 -20.35 37.19
C ILE A 245 17.25 -19.73 36.82
N SER A 246 16.59 -20.30 35.84
CA SER A 246 15.21 -19.93 35.53
C SER A 246 14.32 -20.32 36.70
N LEU A 247 13.72 -19.32 37.32
CA LEU A 247 12.80 -19.46 38.45
C LEU A 247 11.40 -18.99 38.02
N THR A 248 10.42 -19.43 38.81
CA THR A 248 9.04 -19.02 38.59
C THR A 248 8.64 -18.06 39.71
N GLY A 249 8.16 -16.90 39.34
CA GLY A 249 7.57 -15.92 40.22
C GLY A 249 6.05 -15.85 40.08
N THR A 250 5.42 -15.25 41.09
CA THR A 250 3.97 -14.99 41.10
C THR A 250 3.69 -13.56 41.56
N GLY A 251 2.54 -13.05 41.21
CA GLY A 251 2.05 -11.76 41.67
C GLY A 251 0.61 -11.50 41.16
N LYS A 252 -0.08 -10.55 41.78
CA LYS A 252 -1.37 -10.11 41.27
C LYS A 252 -1.15 -9.02 40.20
N ASP A 253 -1.78 -9.18 39.05
CA ASP A 253 -1.81 -8.15 38.02
C ASP A 253 -2.74 -6.97 38.41
N ASP A 254 -2.83 -5.96 37.58
CA ASP A 254 -3.60 -4.74 37.85
C ASP A 254 -5.13 -4.94 37.87
N VAL A 255 -5.60 -6.11 37.42
CA VAL A 255 -7.01 -6.50 37.53
C VAL A 255 -7.25 -7.52 38.66
N GLY A 256 -6.20 -7.81 39.46
CA GLY A 256 -6.26 -8.64 40.67
C GLY A 256 -6.14 -10.13 40.44
N ILE A 257 -5.81 -10.58 39.22
CA ILE A 257 -5.61 -11.98 38.87
C ILE A 257 -4.18 -12.37 39.23
N THR A 258 -4.00 -13.51 39.88
CA THR A 258 -2.66 -14.06 40.17
C THR A 258 -2.07 -14.60 38.88
N ARG A 259 -0.91 -14.06 38.51
CA ARG A 259 -0.14 -14.44 37.34
C ARG A 259 1.12 -15.22 37.76
N THR A 260 1.59 -16.06 36.84
CA THR A 260 2.83 -16.81 36.96
C THR A 260 3.73 -16.49 35.78
N PHE A 261 5.00 -16.19 36.03
CA PHE A 261 5.96 -15.74 35.03
C PHE A 261 7.40 -16.13 35.37
N GLY A 262 8.30 -16.04 34.39
CA GLY A 262 9.73 -16.24 34.60
C GLY A 262 10.37 -15.09 35.38
N ILE A 263 11.30 -15.41 36.27
CA ILE A 263 12.08 -14.47 37.06
C ILE A 263 13.53 -14.92 37.16
N SER A 264 14.41 -14.05 37.65
CA SER A 264 15.81 -14.40 37.96
C SER A 264 16.19 -13.97 39.38
N GLU A 265 17.07 -14.77 39.99
CA GLU A 265 17.71 -14.40 41.27
C GLU A 265 18.90 -13.50 41.00
N GLN A 266 19.03 -12.41 41.75
CA GLN A 266 20.12 -11.45 41.66
C GLN A 266 21.25 -11.81 42.65
N SER A 267 22.44 -11.26 42.40
CA SER A 267 23.62 -11.51 43.26
C SER A 267 23.46 -11.08 44.72
N ASP A 268 22.50 -10.20 45.01
CA ASP A 268 22.16 -9.70 46.34
C ASP A 268 21.08 -10.57 47.04
N GLY A 269 20.67 -11.68 46.42
CA GLY A 269 19.66 -12.61 46.93
C GLY A 269 18.22 -12.13 46.72
N LYS A 270 17.98 -11.05 46.00
CA LYS A 270 16.63 -10.64 45.58
C LYS A 270 16.23 -11.32 44.26
N TYR A 271 14.96 -11.35 44.02
CA TYR A 271 14.37 -11.82 42.77
C TYR A 271 13.98 -10.61 41.90
N ALA A 272 14.23 -10.71 40.60
CA ALA A 272 13.90 -9.66 39.65
C ALA A 272 12.86 -10.12 38.65
N LEU A 273 12.01 -9.21 38.19
CA LEU A 273 11.18 -9.40 37.01
C LEU A 273 12.07 -9.37 35.74
N ALA A 274 12.79 -10.47 35.56
CA ALA A 274 13.75 -10.68 34.50
C ALA A 274 13.72 -12.13 34.05
N ASP A 275 13.14 -12.37 32.87
CA ASP A 275 13.03 -13.71 32.28
C ASP A 275 14.02 -13.89 31.14
N TYR A 276 15.07 -14.67 31.40
CA TYR A 276 16.09 -15.00 30.41
C TYR A 276 15.85 -16.34 29.68
N THR A 277 14.68 -16.92 29.81
CA THR A 277 14.25 -18.09 29.02
C THR A 277 13.80 -17.70 27.62
N ARG A 278 13.60 -16.42 27.39
CA ARG A 278 13.09 -15.83 26.15
C ARG A 278 14.11 -14.87 25.51
N GLY A 279 14.72 -15.29 24.41
CA GLY A 279 15.70 -14.48 23.68
C GLY A 279 16.86 -14.02 24.57
N GLN A 280 17.20 -12.74 24.50
CA GLN A 280 18.22 -12.10 25.36
C GLN A 280 17.65 -11.62 26.70
N GLY A 281 16.38 -11.90 26.94
CA GLY A 281 15.66 -11.57 28.18
C GLY A 281 14.49 -10.64 27.98
N ILE A 282 13.56 -10.74 28.93
CA ILE A 282 12.44 -9.80 29.13
C ILE A 282 12.62 -9.24 30.53
N GLU A 283 12.81 -7.93 30.64
CA GLU A 283 13.09 -7.25 31.89
C GLU A 283 12.05 -6.17 32.14
N THR A 284 11.64 -5.98 33.41
CA THR A 284 10.67 -4.95 33.80
C THR A 284 11.27 -4.00 34.82
N TYR A 285 11.16 -2.71 34.56
CA TYR A 285 11.73 -1.61 35.30
C TYR A 285 10.66 -0.66 35.81
N ASP A 286 10.92 -0.03 36.94
CA ASP A 286 10.09 0.99 37.57
C ASP A 286 10.80 2.35 37.53
N VAL A 287 10.17 3.35 36.92
CA VAL A 287 10.70 4.72 36.90
C VAL A 287 10.14 5.59 38.02
N ASN A 288 9.26 5.05 38.86
CA ASN A 288 8.72 5.70 40.05
C ASN A 288 8.09 7.07 39.75
N TYR A 289 7.23 7.14 38.74
CA TYR A 289 6.53 8.37 38.31
C TYR A 289 7.46 9.53 37.96
N ARG A 290 8.65 9.23 37.45
CA ARG A 290 9.48 10.28 36.89
C ARG A 290 8.91 10.73 35.56
N ASP A 291 8.85 12.06 35.45
CA ASP A 291 8.34 12.74 34.27
C ASP A 291 9.26 12.43 33.08
N ILE A 292 8.70 11.86 32.03
CA ILE A 292 9.44 11.55 30.80
C ILE A 292 9.97 12.81 30.13
N THR A 293 9.30 13.99 30.34
CA THR A 293 9.68 15.26 29.73
C THR A 293 10.93 15.87 30.37
N PHE A 294 11.05 15.77 31.68
CA PHE A 294 12.10 16.45 32.45
C PHE A 294 13.13 15.49 33.06
N GLU A 295 12.74 14.25 33.32
CA GLU A 295 13.52 13.28 34.04
C GLU A 295 13.88 12.02 33.25
N GLY A 296 13.75 12.04 31.94
CA GLY A 296 13.98 10.89 31.04
C GLY A 296 15.38 10.27 31.14
N ARG A 297 16.36 11.02 31.65
CA ARG A 297 17.69 10.47 31.99
C ARG A 297 17.64 9.31 32.99
N TYR A 298 16.53 9.10 33.68
CA TYR A 298 16.33 8.02 34.64
C TYR A 298 15.69 6.77 34.04
N TYR A 299 15.27 6.84 32.78
CA TYR A 299 14.74 5.69 32.06
C TYR A 299 15.84 4.70 31.68
N PRO A 300 15.59 3.38 31.79
CA PRO A 300 14.32 2.72 32.11
C PRO A 300 13.96 2.71 33.60
N GLY A 301 14.71 3.29 34.49
CA GLY A 301 14.47 3.26 35.93
C GLY A 301 15.23 2.14 36.66
N ILE A 302 14.65 1.58 37.69
CA ILE A 302 15.24 0.54 38.51
C ILE A 302 14.58 -0.79 38.17
N LEU A 303 15.39 -1.84 37.96
CA LEU A 303 14.87 -3.19 37.75
C LEU A 303 13.94 -3.59 38.87
N ALA A 304 12.72 -3.98 38.55
CA ALA A 304 11.70 -4.34 39.53
C ALA A 304 12.11 -5.62 40.28
N THR A 305 12.29 -5.52 41.61
CA THR A 305 12.79 -6.62 42.44
C THR A 305 11.90 -6.90 43.65
N SER A 306 12.01 -8.12 44.21
CA SER A 306 11.34 -8.58 45.41
C SER A 306 12.29 -9.39 46.29
N THR A 307 12.07 -9.42 47.60
CA THR A 307 12.80 -10.28 48.55
C THR A 307 12.30 -11.73 48.55
N SER A 308 11.23 -12.00 47.79
CA SER A 308 10.67 -13.34 47.61
C SER A 308 10.29 -13.56 46.15
N THR A 309 9.89 -14.76 45.78
CA THR A 309 9.36 -15.07 44.45
C THR A 309 7.96 -14.49 44.18
N THR A 310 7.39 -13.77 45.17
CA THR A 310 6.12 -13.07 45.02
C THR A 310 6.37 -11.58 44.87
N PHE A 311 5.75 -10.97 43.85
CA PHE A 311 5.82 -9.53 43.56
C PHE A 311 4.50 -8.83 43.89
N ASN A 312 4.58 -7.70 44.58
CA ASN A 312 3.41 -6.98 45.08
C ASN A 312 3.02 -5.77 44.26
N ASP A 313 3.88 -5.30 43.37
CA ASP A 313 3.57 -4.24 42.43
C ASP A 313 2.74 -4.78 41.26
N SER A 314 1.46 -4.47 41.24
CA SER A 314 0.51 -4.99 40.27
C SER A 314 0.80 -4.46 38.86
N LYS A 315 1.35 -3.24 38.71
CA LYS A 315 1.69 -2.65 37.43
C LYS A 315 2.90 -3.35 36.83
N ALA A 316 3.95 -3.53 37.63
CA ALA A 316 5.13 -4.27 37.18
C ALA A 316 4.82 -5.74 36.85
N VAL A 317 3.96 -6.39 37.64
CA VAL A 317 3.46 -7.74 37.36
C VAL A 317 2.70 -7.81 36.05
N SER A 318 1.78 -6.87 35.80
CA SER A 318 1.03 -6.79 34.54
C SER A 318 1.96 -6.63 33.34
N ALA A 319 2.83 -5.62 33.36
CA ALA A 319 3.74 -5.34 32.26
C ALA A 319 4.67 -6.51 31.96
N HIS A 320 5.23 -7.16 33.00
CA HIS A 320 6.11 -8.32 32.82
C HIS A 320 5.37 -9.54 32.24
N PHE A 321 4.18 -9.82 32.79
CA PHE A 321 3.33 -10.88 32.25
C PHE A 321 2.96 -10.64 30.79
N LEU A 322 2.55 -9.41 30.43
CA LEU A 322 2.16 -9.06 29.06
C LEU A 322 3.33 -9.19 28.10
N ALA A 323 4.52 -8.67 28.44
CA ALA A 323 5.69 -8.79 27.59
C ALA A 323 6.07 -10.26 27.33
N THR A 324 5.94 -11.14 28.34
CA THR A 324 6.18 -12.57 28.16
C THR A 324 5.12 -13.21 27.24
N LYS A 325 3.85 -12.83 27.36
CA LYS A 325 2.75 -13.36 26.54
C LYS A 325 2.83 -12.89 25.10
N VAL A 326 3.17 -11.63 24.88
CA VAL A 326 3.39 -11.09 23.53
C VAL A 326 4.55 -11.80 22.83
N TYR A 327 5.66 -12.00 23.53
CA TYR A 327 6.77 -12.78 23.00
C TYR A 327 6.34 -14.21 22.65
N ASP A 328 5.61 -14.90 23.57
CA ASP A 328 5.13 -16.27 23.36
C ASP A 328 4.18 -16.35 22.16
N PHE A 329 3.26 -15.42 22.01
CA PHE A 329 2.38 -15.35 20.85
C PHE A 329 3.16 -15.36 19.52
N TYR A 330 4.12 -14.44 19.36
CA TYR A 330 4.93 -14.38 18.13
C TYR A 330 5.78 -15.65 17.95
N LYS A 331 6.28 -16.22 19.04
CA LYS A 331 7.05 -17.45 19.02
C LYS A 331 6.21 -18.66 18.62
N ASP A 332 5.03 -18.80 19.20
CA ASP A 332 4.16 -19.95 19.00
C ASP A 332 3.49 -19.90 17.62
N LYS A 333 2.88 -18.77 17.29
CA LYS A 333 2.10 -18.59 16.05
C LYS A 333 3.02 -18.50 14.83
N TYR A 334 4.07 -17.68 14.88
CA TYR A 334 4.90 -17.32 13.72
C TYR A 334 6.34 -17.81 13.81
N LYS A 335 6.71 -18.57 14.84
CA LYS A 335 8.08 -19.05 15.10
C LYS A 335 9.09 -17.90 15.20
N ARG A 336 8.60 -16.71 15.53
CA ARG A 336 9.40 -15.51 15.62
C ARG A 336 10.08 -15.39 16.96
N ASN A 337 11.38 -15.12 16.96
CA ASN A 337 12.19 -14.97 18.16
C ASN A 337 12.37 -13.48 18.49
N SER A 338 11.52 -12.93 19.37
CA SER A 338 11.45 -11.50 19.69
C SER A 338 11.05 -10.62 18.48
N PHE A 339 11.02 -9.29 18.66
CA PHE A 339 10.58 -8.34 17.61
C PHE A 339 11.51 -8.34 16.38
N ASP A 340 12.78 -8.67 16.53
CA ASP A 340 13.78 -8.67 15.43
C ASP A 340 14.01 -10.05 14.80
N ASN A 341 13.28 -11.06 15.25
CA ASN A 341 13.48 -12.48 14.92
C ASN A 341 14.89 -13.03 15.22
N LYS A 342 15.67 -12.33 16.07
CA LYS A 342 17.02 -12.73 16.50
C LYS A 342 17.14 -12.83 18.01
N GLY A 343 16.05 -12.59 18.73
CA GLY A 343 15.97 -12.71 20.18
C GLY A 343 16.46 -11.47 20.93
N LYS A 344 16.39 -10.27 20.36
CA LYS A 344 16.74 -9.04 21.08
C LYS A 344 15.93 -8.90 22.37
N LYS A 345 16.56 -8.27 23.38
CA LYS A 345 15.99 -7.99 24.69
C LYS A 345 14.72 -7.13 24.57
N VAL A 346 13.72 -7.45 25.37
CA VAL A 346 12.50 -6.66 25.56
C VAL A 346 12.52 -6.04 26.95
N VAL A 347 12.27 -4.75 27.03
CA VAL A 347 12.24 -4.01 28.29
C VAL A 347 10.85 -3.39 28.47
N SER A 348 10.21 -3.66 29.60
CA SER A 348 8.99 -2.97 30.02
C SER A 348 9.32 -1.95 31.09
N VAL A 349 8.71 -0.76 31.01
CA VAL A 349 8.87 0.33 31.97
C VAL A 349 7.51 0.72 32.51
N VAL A 350 7.35 0.74 33.82
CA VAL A 350 6.10 1.08 34.48
C VAL A 350 6.22 2.33 35.33
N HIS A 351 5.07 2.85 35.78
CA HIS A 351 4.96 4.11 36.52
C HIS A 351 5.58 5.29 35.79
N ALA A 352 5.42 5.30 34.46
CA ALA A 352 5.81 6.42 33.63
C ALA A 352 4.74 7.52 33.66
N TRP A 353 5.18 8.74 33.43
CA TRP A 353 4.33 9.91 33.47
C TRP A 353 4.80 10.98 32.48
N ASP A 354 3.84 11.69 31.92
CA ASP A 354 4.05 12.90 31.12
C ASP A 354 3.26 14.06 31.73
N SER A 355 3.96 15.04 32.29
CA SER A 355 3.34 16.22 32.91
C SER A 355 2.70 17.16 31.88
N GLY A 356 3.05 17.06 30.60
CA GLY A 356 2.39 17.78 29.52
C GLY A 356 0.97 17.28 29.23
N GLU A 357 0.70 16.00 29.52
CA GLU A 357 -0.62 15.41 29.29
C GLU A 357 -1.52 15.40 30.54
N THR A 358 -0.95 15.24 31.72
CA THR A 358 -1.74 15.18 32.97
C THR A 358 -0.96 15.66 34.19
N ASP A 359 -1.64 16.35 35.15
CA ASP A 359 -1.08 16.76 36.44
C ASP A 359 -0.98 15.58 37.43
N ASP A 360 -1.63 14.46 37.19
CA ASP A 360 -1.64 13.29 38.06
C ASP A 360 -0.82 12.17 37.47
N PRO A 361 0.38 11.87 37.99
CA PRO A 361 1.28 10.86 37.47
C PRO A 361 0.64 9.47 37.29
N LYS A 362 -0.32 9.13 38.14
CA LYS A 362 -1.03 7.83 38.09
C LYS A 362 -2.14 7.76 37.05
N ASN A 363 -2.44 8.84 36.41
CA ASN A 363 -3.50 8.93 35.40
C ASN A 363 -2.98 9.26 34.01
N TRP A 364 -1.68 9.12 33.77
CA TRP A 364 -1.15 9.19 32.42
C TRP A 364 -1.66 7.99 31.61
N GLY A 365 -2.63 8.28 30.73
CA GLY A 365 -3.38 7.29 29.97
C GLY A 365 -2.72 7.00 28.61
N ASN A 366 -1.41 6.78 28.60
CA ASN A 366 -0.65 6.53 27.37
C ASN A 366 0.35 5.40 27.55
N ALA A 367 0.77 4.81 26.40
CA ALA A 367 1.86 3.86 26.31
C ALA A 367 2.76 4.23 25.12
N ILE A 368 4.04 3.85 25.21
CA ILE A 368 5.04 4.24 24.21
C ILE A 368 5.93 3.04 23.90
N SER A 369 6.15 2.77 22.62
CA SER A 369 7.23 1.89 22.17
C SER A 369 8.46 2.73 21.81
N ALA A 370 9.57 2.51 22.48
CA ALA A 370 10.82 3.20 22.20
C ALA A 370 11.92 2.22 21.85
N ASN A 371 12.72 2.52 20.85
CA ASN A 371 13.91 1.73 20.52
C ASN A 371 15.17 2.58 20.79
N ILE A 372 15.76 2.35 21.96
CA ILE A 372 16.93 3.09 22.44
C ILE A 372 18.16 2.20 22.32
N ASN A 373 19.14 2.60 21.51
CA ASN A 373 20.39 1.86 21.31
C ASN A 373 20.18 0.37 20.98
N ASN A 374 19.21 0.07 20.11
CA ASN A 374 18.80 -1.29 19.78
C ASN A 374 18.12 -2.08 20.91
N VAL A 375 17.69 -1.43 21.98
CA VAL A 375 16.83 -2.00 23.00
C VAL A 375 15.41 -1.49 22.78
N SER A 376 14.45 -2.40 22.59
CA SER A 376 13.04 -2.04 22.54
C SER A 376 12.50 -1.89 23.94
N MET A 377 11.94 -0.73 24.24
CA MET A 377 11.28 -0.45 25.51
C MET A 377 9.78 -0.23 25.27
N LEU A 378 8.98 -0.87 26.08
CA LEU A 378 7.54 -0.68 26.18
C LEU A 378 7.29 0.13 27.47
N ILE A 379 6.90 1.39 27.33
CA ILE A 379 6.77 2.35 28.42
C ILE A 379 5.30 2.60 28.68
N TYR A 380 4.85 2.44 29.94
CA TYR A 380 3.43 2.48 30.27
C TYR A 380 3.15 3.50 31.38
N GLY A 381 2.11 4.31 31.12
CA GLY A 381 1.34 4.91 32.21
C GLY A 381 0.47 3.86 32.91
N ASP A 382 0.18 4.05 34.18
CA ASP A 382 -0.52 3.09 35.01
C ASP A 382 -1.84 2.53 34.45
N PRO A 383 -2.71 3.31 33.77
CA PRO A 383 -3.93 2.78 33.17
C PRO A 383 -3.68 1.79 32.02
N MET A 384 -2.54 1.89 31.32
CA MET A 384 -2.27 1.14 30.09
C MET A 384 -1.73 -0.28 30.32
N VAL A 385 -1.13 -0.54 31.46
CA VAL A 385 -0.55 -1.87 31.76
C VAL A 385 -1.57 -3.00 31.87
N ARG A 386 -2.86 -2.71 31.84
CA ARG A 386 -3.93 -3.72 31.87
C ARG A 386 -4.50 -4.06 30.50
N ALA A 387 -4.16 -3.31 29.47
CA ALA A 387 -4.67 -3.48 28.12
C ALA A 387 -3.77 -4.42 27.32
N PHE A 388 -4.31 -5.59 27.00
CA PHE A 388 -3.56 -6.66 26.33
C PHE A 388 -3.26 -6.31 24.87
N ASP A 389 -4.22 -5.70 24.20
CA ASP A 389 -4.11 -5.18 22.84
C ASP A 389 -3.07 -4.06 22.74
N ILE A 390 -3.00 -3.14 23.73
CA ILE A 390 -2.00 -2.07 23.75
C ILE A 390 -0.58 -2.65 23.88
N ALA A 391 -0.37 -3.63 24.76
CA ALA A 391 0.95 -4.26 24.88
C ALA A 391 1.37 -4.94 23.55
N GLY A 392 0.41 -5.56 22.88
CA GLY A 392 0.60 -6.16 21.55
C GLY A 392 0.86 -5.12 20.48
N HIS A 393 0.13 -4.01 20.49
CA HIS A 393 0.27 -2.86 19.60
C HIS A 393 1.70 -2.30 19.65
N GLU A 394 2.17 -1.94 20.84
CA GLU A 394 3.51 -1.38 21.05
C GLU A 394 4.63 -2.33 20.61
N PHE A 395 4.48 -3.62 20.92
CA PHE A 395 5.47 -4.61 20.47
C PHE A 395 5.46 -4.77 18.94
N THR A 396 4.30 -4.65 18.30
CA THR A 396 4.17 -4.80 16.84
C THR A 396 4.85 -3.68 16.08
N HIS A 397 4.89 -2.47 16.62
CA HIS A 397 5.73 -1.40 16.04
C HIS A 397 7.19 -1.81 15.94
N ALA A 398 7.75 -2.46 16.96
CA ALA A 398 9.12 -2.97 16.90
C ALA A 398 9.28 -4.10 15.87
N VAL A 399 8.24 -4.95 15.68
CA VAL A 399 8.22 -5.95 14.59
C VAL A 399 8.24 -5.26 13.24
N THR A 400 7.34 -4.31 13.00
CA THR A 400 7.25 -3.52 11.75
C THR A 400 8.57 -2.84 11.45
N SER A 401 9.17 -2.18 12.44
CA SER A 401 10.49 -1.55 12.35
C SER A 401 11.59 -2.51 11.92
N SER A 402 11.50 -3.75 12.38
CA SER A 402 12.50 -4.77 12.06
C SER A 402 12.24 -5.46 10.72
N GLU A 403 11.07 -5.31 10.11
CA GLU A 403 10.67 -5.99 8.87
C GLU A 403 10.40 -5.01 7.72
N SER A 404 9.17 -4.59 7.48
CA SER A 404 8.83 -3.64 6.40
C SER A 404 9.50 -2.29 6.57
N ASN A 405 9.76 -1.90 7.81
CA ASN A 405 10.35 -0.60 8.16
C ASN A 405 9.50 0.57 7.67
N LEU A 406 8.16 0.41 7.73
CA LEU A 406 7.23 1.43 7.31
C LEU A 406 7.54 2.77 7.97
N GLU A 407 7.69 3.79 7.14
CA GLU A 407 7.91 5.16 7.56
C GLU A 407 6.70 5.65 8.36
N PHE A 408 6.96 6.32 9.49
CA PHE A 408 5.88 6.80 10.35
C PHE A 408 5.34 8.17 9.87
N PHE A 409 4.74 8.16 8.67
CA PHE A 409 4.26 9.35 8.00
C PHE A 409 3.21 9.01 6.95
N GLY A 410 2.09 9.75 6.90
CA GLY A 410 1.03 9.57 5.91
C GLY A 410 0.48 8.13 5.87
N GLU A 411 0.26 7.58 4.67
CA GLU A 411 -0.33 6.24 4.51
C GLU A 411 0.56 5.13 5.08
N SER A 412 1.88 5.19 4.89
CA SER A 412 2.79 4.18 5.44
C SER A 412 2.76 4.15 6.97
N GLY A 413 2.66 5.34 7.61
CA GLY A 413 2.46 5.44 9.05
C GLY A 413 1.10 4.93 9.50
N ALA A 414 0.04 5.22 8.75
CA ALA A 414 -1.30 4.71 9.04
C ALA A 414 -1.39 3.18 8.90
N ILE A 415 -0.66 2.57 7.95
CA ILE A 415 -0.50 1.12 7.86
C ILE A 415 0.23 0.57 9.10
N ASN A 416 1.30 1.22 9.53
CA ASN A 416 2.07 0.82 10.71
C ASN A 416 1.17 0.79 11.97
N GLU A 417 0.36 1.82 12.17
CA GLU A 417 -0.64 1.91 13.24
C GLU A 417 -1.70 0.79 13.14
N ALA A 418 -2.27 0.61 11.96
CA ALA A 418 -3.30 -0.41 11.74
C ALA A 418 -2.77 -1.84 11.97
N LEU A 419 -1.57 -2.14 11.49
CA LEU A 419 -0.91 -3.43 11.74
C LEU A 419 -0.70 -3.67 13.23
N SER A 420 -0.38 -2.61 13.98
CA SER A 420 -0.22 -2.67 15.43
C SER A 420 -1.54 -2.96 16.14
N ASP A 421 -2.63 -2.31 15.73
CA ASP A 421 -3.99 -2.59 16.24
C ASP A 421 -4.45 -4.02 15.92
N ILE A 422 -4.26 -4.46 14.67
CA ILE A 422 -4.64 -5.79 14.21
C ILE A 422 -3.90 -6.88 14.99
N MET A 423 -2.60 -6.73 15.17
CA MET A 423 -1.82 -7.71 15.92
C MET A 423 -2.03 -7.59 17.43
N GLY A 424 -2.33 -6.39 17.94
CA GLY A 424 -2.78 -6.17 19.30
C GLY A 424 -4.04 -6.97 19.62
N THR A 425 -5.05 -6.89 18.75
CA THR A 425 -6.28 -7.69 18.83
C THR A 425 -5.99 -9.20 18.79
N ALA A 426 -5.05 -9.65 17.93
CA ALA A 426 -4.65 -11.06 17.87
C ALA A 426 -4.01 -11.54 19.18
N ILE A 427 -3.23 -10.67 19.82
CA ILE A 427 -2.56 -10.95 21.10
C ILE A 427 -3.56 -10.98 22.24
N GLU A 428 -4.53 -10.07 22.25
CA GLU A 428 -5.64 -10.12 23.21
C GLU A 428 -6.38 -11.44 23.11
N LYS A 429 -6.76 -11.88 21.88
CA LYS A 429 -7.37 -13.19 21.64
C LYS A 429 -6.50 -14.34 22.18
N TYR A 430 -5.20 -14.30 21.97
CA TYR A 430 -4.27 -15.33 22.44
C TYR A 430 -4.20 -15.39 23.98
N ILE A 431 -4.10 -14.25 24.65
CA ILE A 431 -4.00 -14.14 26.11
C ILE A 431 -5.29 -14.61 26.79
N ASN A 432 -6.46 -14.25 26.20
CA ASN A 432 -7.79 -14.57 26.74
C ASN A 432 -8.35 -15.91 26.23
N ASN A 433 -7.52 -16.81 25.70
CA ASN A 433 -7.93 -18.13 25.24
C ASN A 433 -9.08 -18.09 24.18
N GLY A 434 -9.06 -17.12 23.30
CA GLY A 434 -10.01 -16.98 22.20
C GLY A 434 -11.03 -15.86 22.39
N GLU A 435 -11.21 -15.36 23.60
CA GLU A 435 -12.09 -14.21 23.86
C GLU A 435 -11.39 -12.90 23.56
N PHE A 436 -12.03 -12.03 22.78
CA PHE A 436 -11.56 -10.70 22.41
C PHE A 436 -12.72 -9.85 21.89
N ASN A 437 -12.46 -8.60 21.62
CA ASN A 437 -13.41 -7.70 20.98
C ASN A 437 -12.73 -6.91 19.85
N TRP A 438 -13.47 -6.04 19.17
CA TRP A 438 -12.95 -5.22 18.06
C TRP A 438 -12.72 -3.75 18.47
N THR A 439 -12.50 -3.50 19.76
CA THR A 439 -12.09 -2.18 20.27
C THR A 439 -10.64 -2.25 20.72
N ILE A 440 -9.97 -1.11 20.72
CA ILE A 440 -8.59 -0.96 21.15
C ILE A 440 -8.56 -0.13 22.42
N GLY A 441 -7.88 -0.64 23.45
CA GLY A 441 -7.57 0.07 24.68
C GLY A 441 -8.68 0.08 25.73
N GLU A 442 -9.83 -0.57 25.53
CA GLU A 442 -10.96 -0.50 26.46
C GLU A 442 -10.62 -1.01 27.87
N GLN A 443 -9.68 -1.95 27.99
CA GLN A 443 -9.24 -2.46 29.28
C GLN A 443 -8.50 -1.38 30.11
N SER A 444 -7.97 -0.33 29.48
CA SER A 444 -7.40 0.83 30.18
C SER A 444 -8.47 1.73 30.82
N GLY A 445 -9.73 1.52 30.45
CA GLY A 445 -10.88 2.31 30.90
C GLY A 445 -11.46 3.25 29.83
N SER A 446 -10.88 3.29 28.64
CA SER A 446 -11.37 4.10 27.50
C SER A 446 -11.10 3.40 26.18
N VAL A 447 -12.11 3.40 25.31
CA VAL A 447 -11.96 2.91 23.95
C VAL A 447 -11.21 3.97 23.12
N LEU A 448 -10.04 3.60 22.61
CA LEU A 448 -9.21 4.47 21.78
C LEU A 448 -9.66 4.42 20.32
N ARG A 449 -9.90 3.23 19.79
CA ARG A 449 -10.37 2.96 18.43
C ARG A 449 -11.36 1.81 18.40
N ASN A 450 -12.19 1.75 17.37
CA ASN A 450 -13.15 0.66 17.17
C ASN A 450 -13.05 0.16 15.73
N MET A 451 -12.48 -1.01 15.54
CA MET A 451 -12.24 -1.59 14.22
C MET A 451 -13.55 -1.98 13.52
N LYS A 452 -14.56 -2.39 14.27
CA LYS A 452 -15.90 -2.74 13.73
C LYS A 452 -16.64 -1.51 13.22
N ASN A 453 -16.64 -0.44 14.01
CA ASN A 453 -17.33 0.81 13.71
C ASN A 453 -16.46 2.02 14.07
N PRO A 454 -15.49 2.37 13.22
CA PRO A 454 -14.54 3.44 13.48
C PRO A 454 -15.21 4.75 13.88
N SER A 455 -16.27 5.16 13.20
CA SER A 455 -16.98 6.42 13.42
C SER A 455 -17.72 6.50 14.77
N SER A 456 -17.84 5.39 15.51
CA SER A 456 -18.40 5.39 16.87
C SER A 456 -17.45 6.01 17.90
N VAL A 457 -16.17 6.10 17.59
CA VAL A 457 -15.14 6.76 18.36
C VAL A 457 -14.76 8.06 17.66
N LYS A 458 -14.41 9.07 18.44
CA LYS A 458 -14.04 10.36 17.90
C LYS A 458 -12.57 10.64 18.17
N PHE A 459 -11.88 11.07 17.15
CA PHE A 459 -10.56 11.64 17.22
C PHE A 459 -10.65 13.05 17.86
N PHE A 460 -9.55 13.80 17.89
CA PHE A 460 -9.54 15.15 18.47
C PHE A 460 -10.65 16.04 17.87
N ASP A 461 -11.09 17.03 18.62
CA ASP A 461 -12.16 17.97 18.27
C ASP A 461 -13.51 17.35 17.89
N GLY A 462 -13.69 16.09 18.22
CA GLY A 462 -14.96 15.40 17.99
C GLY A 462 -15.15 14.86 16.58
N VAL A 463 -14.10 14.86 15.74
CA VAL A 463 -14.12 14.28 14.38
C VAL A 463 -14.22 12.75 14.49
N PRO A 464 -15.22 12.10 13.85
CA PRO A 464 -15.31 10.64 13.82
C PRO A 464 -14.13 10.06 13.06
N TYR A 465 -13.59 8.91 13.54
CA TYR A 465 -12.58 8.18 12.79
C TYR A 465 -13.12 7.72 11.42
N PRO A 466 -12.30 7.79 10.35
CA PRO A 466 -12.69 7.35 9.02
C PRO A 466 -12.82 5.82 8.93
N ASP A 467 -13.73 5.36 8.08
CA ASP A 467 -13.97 3.94 7.82
C ASP A 467 -13.80 3.56 6.34
N ASP A 468 -13.54 4.54 5.48
CA ASP A 468 -13.18 4.35 4.07
C ASP A 468 -12.25 5.46 3.55
N TYR A 469 -11.58 5.20 2.43
CA TYR A 469 -10.54 6.07 1.88
C TYR A 469 -11.05 7.45 1.43
N SER A 470 -12.34 7.59 1.09
CA SER A 470 -12.90 8.91 0.73
C SER A 470 -12.94 9.90 1.91
N LYS A 471 -12.67 9.41 3.12
CA LYS A 471 -12.58 10.20 4.36
C LYS A 471 -11.14 10.35 4.85
N PHE A 472 -10.17 9.91 4.06
CA PHE A 472 -8.74 10.11 4.36
C PHE A 472 -8.44 11.59 4.53
N SER A 473 -7.64 11.93 5.52
CA SER A 473 -7.23 13.31 5.79
C SER A 473 -5.77 13.35 6.23
N ASP A 474 -5.01 14.29 5.69
CA ASP A 474 -3.64 14.56 6.16
C ASP A 474 -3.60 15.46 7.40
N LEU A 475 -4.77 15.81 7.95
CA LEU A 475 -4.93 16.66 9.14
C LEU A 475 -4.09 17.95 9.08
N ASN A 476 -3.90 18.53 7.88
CA ASN A 476 -3.03 19.70 7.65
C ASN A 476 -1.57 19.50 8.11
N GLY A 477 -1.10 18.27 8.05
CA GLY A 477 0.25 17.86 8.47
C GLY A 477 0.36 17.45 9.93
N GLU A 478 -0.69 17.60 10.73
CA GLU A 478 -0.74 17.11 12.09
C GLU A 478 -0.78 15.59 12.16
N ASP A 479 -0.41 15.01 13.31
CA ASP A 479 -0.39 13.56 13.51
C ASP A 479 0.45 12.85 12.44
N ASN A 480 1.59 13.42 12.04
CA ASN A 480 2.42 12.96 10.93
C ASN A 480 1.60 12.67 9.64
N LYS A 481 0.69 13.60 9.30
CA LYS A 481 -0.34 13.48 8.25
C LYS A 481 -1.40 12.43 8.57
N GLY A 482 -1.86 12.42 9.80
CA GLY A 482 -3.02 11.64 10.23
C GLY A 482 -2.77 10.14 10.35
N VAL A 483 -1.60 9.70 10.81
CA VAL A 483 -1.26 8.28 10.90
C VAL A 483 -2.23 7.52 11.82
N HIS A 484 -2.55 8.07 13.01
CA HIS A 484 -3.49 7.43 13.93
C HIS A 484 -4.93 7.57 13.45
N PHE A 485 -5.25 8.71 12.83
CA PHE A 485 -6.59 8.96 12.30
C PHE A 485 -6.92 7.99 11.17
N ASN A 486 -6.06 7.90 10.16
CA ASN A 486 -6.31 7.12 8.96
C ASN A 486 -6.10 5.60 9.15
N SER A 487 -5.41 5.17 10.22
CA SER A 487 -5.24 3.74 10.54
C SER A 487 -6.58 2.99 10.64
N SER A 488 -7.62 3.71 11.08
CA SER A 488 -8.96 3.14 11.26
C SER A 488 -9.63 2.71 9.94
N ILE A 489 -9.19 3.22 8.79
CA ILE A 489 -9.63 2.74 7.47
C ILE A 489 -9.18 1.30 7.27
N ILE A 490 -7.92 1.00 7.56
CA ILE A 490 -7.36 -0.35 7.43
C ILE A 490 -7.88 -1.27 8.55
N ASN A 491 -8.10 -0.75 9.75
CA ASN A 491 -8.76 -1.47 10.83
C ASN A 491 -10.16 -1.96 10.41
N LYS A 492 -10.90 -1.11 9.68
CA LYS A 492 -12.20 -1.50 9.12
C LYS A 492 -12.08 -2.58 8.05
N VAL A 493 -11.06 -2.51 7.18
CA VAL A 493 -10.77 -3.56 6.20
C VAL A 493 -10.49 -4.89 6.90
N ALA A 494 -9.66 -4.90 7.94
CA ALA A 494 -9.34 -6.11 8.71
C ALA A 494 -10.60 -6.72 9.36
N TYR A 495 -11.45 -5.89 9.98
CA TYR A 495 -12.73 -6.34 10.50
C TYR A 495 -13.60 -7.00 9.43
N LEU A 496 -13.72 -6.37 8.24
CA LEU A 496 -14.54 -6.91 7.14
C LEU A 496 -13.97 -8.22 6.60
N ILE A 497 -12.64 -8.36 6.49
CA ILE A 497 -12.01 -9.63 6.09
C ILE A 497 -12.34 -10.72 7.10
N ALA A 498 -12.25 -10.42 8.39
CA ALA A 498 -12.46 -11.42 9.44
C ALA A 498 -13.93 -11.80 9.59
N GLN A 499 -14.82 -10.82 9.76
CA GLN A 499 -16.21 -11.01 10.18
C GLN A 499 -17.21 -10.88 9.04
N GLY A 500 -16.82 -10.27 7.94
CA GLY A 500 -17.71 -9.90 6.86
C GLY A 500 -18.60 -8.70 7.19
N GLY A 501 -19.54 -8.43 6.30
CA GLY A 501 -20.47 -7.32 6.41
C GLY A 501 -20.66 -6.59 5.09
N THR A 502 -21.53 -5.56 5.11
CA THR A 502 -21.77 -4.72 3.93
C THR A 502 -21.37 -3.28 4.24
N GLN A 503 -20.58 -2.67 3.36
CA GLN A 503 -20.18 -1.27 3.43
C GLN A 503 -20.01 -0.72 2.01
N ASN A 504 -20.48 0.51 1.76
CA ASN A 504 -20.42 1.16 0.44
C ASN A 504 -20.92 0.23 -0.68
N ASP A 505 -22.08 -0.44 -0.45
CA ASP A 505 -22.74 -1.40 -1.34
C ASP A 505 -21.93 -2.67 -1.69
N VAL A 506 -20.79 -2.87 -1.07
CA VAL A 506 -19.97 -4.08 -1.21
C VAL A 506 -20.21 -5.02 -0.03
N THR A 507 -20.62 -6.26 -0.32
CA THR A 507 -20.78 -7.31 0.69
C THR A 507 -19.57 -8.22 0.73
N VAL A 508 -18.97 -8.35 1.91
CA VAL A 508 -17.82 -9.19 2.20
C VAL A 508 -18.27 -10.42 2.97
N ASN A 509 -17.84 -11.59 2.55
CA ASN A 509 -17.99 -12.83 3.32
C ASN A 509 -16.76 -13.00 4.20
N GLY A 510 -16.93 -13.00 5.52
CA GLY A 510 -15.82 -13.13 6.46
C GLY A 510 -15.14 -14.50 6.38
N ILE A 511 -13.83 -14.51 6.59
CA ILE A 511 -12.99 -15.73 6.52
C ILE A 511 -12.45 -16.19 7.88
N GLY A 512 -12.82 -15.48 8.94
CA GLY A 512 -12.34 -15.70 10.30
C GLY A 512 -11.06 -14.93 10.63
N GLU A 513 -10.89 -14.68 11.92
CA GLU A 513 -9.84 -13.80 12.46
C GLU A 513 -8.44 -14.35 12.20
N ASP A 514 -8.24 -15.66 12.45
CA ASP A 514 -6.90 -16.27 12.36
C ASP A 514 -6.30 -16.16 10.95
N LYS A 515 -7.14 -16.29 9.91
CA LYS A 515 -6.69 -16.11 8.53
C LYS A 515 -6.42 -14.64 8.22
N MET A 516 -7.24 -13.73 8.73
CA MET A 516 -7.03 -12.30 8.58
C MET A 516 -5.72 -11.87 9.26
N PHE A 517 -5.47 -12.28 10.51
CA PHE A 517 -4.21 -11.99 11.20
C PHE A 517 -3.00 -12.50 10.44
N ASP A 518 -3.07 -13.72 9.91
CA ASP A 518 -1.99 -14.30 9.10
C ASP A 518 -1.71 -13.47 7.84
N ILE A 519 -2.77 -13.02 7.14
CA ILE A 519 -2.63 -12.23 5.93
C ILE A 519 -1.90 -10.91 6.23
N PHE A 520 -2.32 -10.16 7.24
CA PHE A 520 -1.69 -8.89 7.59
C PHE A 520 -0.28 -9.07 8.16
N TYR A 521 -0.04 -10.11 8.96
CA TYR A 521 1.29 -10.40 9.46
C TYR A 521 2.29 -10.64 8.33
N TYR A 522 1.95 -11.50 7.36
CA TYR A 522 2.86 -11.80 6.26
C TYR A 522 2.92 -10.65 5.24
N ALA A 523 1.86 -9.86 5.07
CA ALA A 523 1.94 -8.62 4.31
C ALA A 523 2.99 -7.68 4.90
N ASN A 524 2.98 -7.47 6.23
CA ASN A 524 3.98 -6.66 6.92
C ASN A 524 5.39 -7.22 6.78
N THR A 525 5.56 -8.50 7.12
CA THR A 525 6.90 -9.08 7.23
C THR A 525 7.53 -9.38 5.89
N ASP A 526 6.76 -9.80 4.89
CA ASP A 526 7.29 -10.40 3.67
C ASP A 526 7.07 -9.54 2.40
N GLU A 527 6.11 -8.59 2.39
CA GLU A 527 5.72 -7.92 1.16
C GLU A 527 5.95 -6.41 1.15
N LEU A 528 5.57 -5.72 2.25
CA LEU A 528 5.62 -4.26 2.32
C LEU A 528 7.05 -3.71 2.41
N ASN A 529 7.23 -2.49 1.93
CA ASN A 529 8.45 -1.70 1.97
C ASN A 529 8.26 -0.41 2.78
N MET A 530 9.32 0.38 2.95
CA MET A 530 9.37 1.55 3.81
C MET A 530 8.29 2.60 3.50
N THR A 531 7.97 2.82 2.25
CA THR A 531 7.03 3.85 1.77
C THR A 531 5.73 3.27 1.22
N SER A 532 5.40 2.00 1.54
CA SER A 532 4.19 1.36 1.04
C SER A 532 2.93 2.10 1.45
N ASN A 533 2.02 2.29 0.49
CA ASN A 533 0.73 2.95 0.64
C ASN A 533 -0.43 1.94 0.77
N PHE A 534 -1.66 2.41 0.90
CA PHE A 534 -2.84 1.56 1.07
C PHE A 534 -3.13 0.64 -0.13
N SER A 535 -2.84 1.11 -1.34
CA SER A 535 -2.94 0.28 -2.54
C SER A 535 -1.95 -0.87 -2.52
N GLU A 536 -0.69 -0.60 -2.17
CA GLU A 536 0.34 -1.63 -2.05
C GLU A 536 0.05 -2.61 -0.89
N LEU A 537 -0.55 -2.14 0.21
CA LEU A 537 -1.05 -3.04 1.26
C LEU A 537 -2.14 -3.98 0.74
N ARG A 538 -3.09 -3.47 -0.06
CA ARG A 538 -4.09 -4.31 -0.72
C ARG A 538 -3.45 -5.43 -1.52
N LEU A 539 -2.46 -5.10 -2.35
CA LEU A 539 -1.75 -6.06 -3.20
C LEU A 539 -0.96 -7.08 -2.38
N ALA A 540 -0.28 -6.61 -1.34
CA ALA A 540 0.42 -7.47 -0.40
C ALA A 540 -0.53 -8.49 0.25
N CYS A 541 -1.69 -8.04 0.74
CA CYS A 541 -2.71 -8.90 1.33
C CYS A 541 -3.29 -9.89 0.30
N LEU A 542 -3.56 -9.46 -0.93
CA LEU A 542 -4.03 -10.32 -2.02
C LEU A 542 -3.00 -11.40 -2.36
N LYS A 543 -1.73 -11.04 -2.46
CA LYS A 543 -0.65 -11.99 -2.71
C LYS A 543 -0.52 -13.03 -1.60
N VAL A 544 -0.54 -12.58 -0.34
CA VAL A 544 -0.48 -13.51 0.80
C VAL A 544 -1.69 -14.45 0.78
N ALA A 545 -2.89 -13.93 0.55
CA ALA A 545 -4.09 -14.74 0.44
C ALA A 545 -4.01 -15.75 -0.71
N THR A 546 -3.56 -15.31 -1.87
CA THR A 546 -3.36 -16.17 -3.06
C THR A 546 -2.36 -17.30 -2.78
N ASN A 547 -1.20 -16.98 -2.20
CA ASN A 547 -0.16 -17.96 -1.93
C ASN A 547 -0.55 -18.97 -0.84
N LYS A 548 -1.35 -18.54 0.16
CA LYS A 548 -1.75 -19.42 1.27
C LYS A 548 -3.00 -20.25 0.96
N TYR A 549 -3.94 -19.71 0.19
CA TYR A 549 -5.28 -20.30 0.05
C TYR A 549 -5.67 -20.58 -1.41
N GLY A 550 -4.90 -20.10 -2.38
CA GLY A 550 -5.16 -20.26 -3.81
C GLY A 550 -5.89 -19.06 -4.43
N ALA A 551 -5.62 -18.81 -5.70
CA ALA A 551 -6.07 -17.61 -6.43
C ALA A 551 -7.60 -17.43 -6.46
N ASN A 552 -8.35 -18.53 -6.52
CA ASN A 552 -9.82 -18.52 -6.59
C ASN A 552 -10.48 -18.82 -5.24
N SER A 553 -9.77 -18.61 -4.14
CA SER A 553 -10.29 -18.90 -2.80
C SER A 553 -11.24 -17.81 -2.30
N ILE A 554 -12.11 -18.19 -1.37
CA ILE A 554 -12.97 -17.23 -0.68
C ILE A 554 -12.16 -16.21 0.12
N GLU A 555 -10.93 -16.55 0.50
CA GLU A 555 -10.01 -15.67 1.20
C GLU A 555 -9.53 -14.52 0.29
N VAL A 556 -9.17 -14.82 -0.95
CA VAL A 556 -8.81 -13.80 -1.94
C VAL A 556 -10.00 -12.90 -2.24
N GLU A 557 -11.18 -13.48 -2.45
CA GLU A 557 -12.40 -12.70 -2.67
C GLU A 557 -12.73 -11.79 -1.48
N ALA A 558 -12.61 -12.29 -0.24
CA ALA A 558 -12.86 -11.51 0.96
C ALA A 558 -11.89 -10.32 1.10
N VAL A 559 -10.59 -10.55 0.84
CA VAL A 559 -9.59 -9.48 0.83
C VAL A 559 -9.93 -8.43 -0.22
N GLN A 560 -10.16 -8.85 -1.47
CA GLN A 560 -10.49 -7.93 -2.55
C GLN A 560 -11.70 -7.07 -2.20
N LYS A 561 -12.83 -7.70 -1.82
CA LYS A 561 -14.07 -7.00 -1.50
C LYS A 561 -13.95 -6.09 -0.27
N ALA A 562 -13.15 -6.44 0.74
CA ALA A 562 -12.98 -5.61 1.93
C ALA A 562 -12.24 -4.31 1.59
N PHE A 563 -11.21 -4.35 0.76
CA PHE A 563 -10.55 -3.16 0.26
C PHE A 563 -11.45 -2.34 -0.68
N ASP A 564 -12.26 -2.99 -1.53
CA ASP A 564 -13.26 -2.31 -2.36
C ASP A 564 -14.30 -1.59 -1.49
N ALA A 565 -14.79 -2.25 -0.43
CA ALA A 565 -15.72 -1.68 0.55
C ALA A 565 -15.13 -0.45 1.26
N ALA A 566 -13.82 -0.42 1.48
CA ALA A 566 -13.10 0.73 2.02
C ALA A 566 -12.68 1.74 0.94
N LYS A 567 -13.10 1.58 -0.32
CA LYS A 567 -12.74 2.42 -1.47
C LYS A 567 -11.23 2.55 -1.69
N ILE A 568 -10.46 1.59 -1.24
CA ILE A 568 -9.04 1.49 -1.55
C ILE A 568 -8.94 0.73 -2.86
N LYS A 569 -8.71 1.45 -3.93
CA LYS A 569 -8.42 0.86 -5.23
C LYS A 569 -6.97 0.38 -5.20
N GLY A 570 -6.69 -0.78 -5.79
CA GLY A 570 -5.34 -1.06 -6.26
C GLY A 570 -5.03 -0.01 -7.31
N THR A 571 -3.78 0.43 -7.44
CA THR A 571 -3.37 1.27 -8.56
C THR A 571 -3.26 0.42 -9.85
N VAL A 572 -4.22 -0.44 -10.11
CA VAL A 572 -4.56 -0.73 -11.48
C VAL A 572 -5.02 0.61 -11.99
N LYS A 573 -4.15 1.34 -12.69
CA LYS A 573 -4.62 2.32 -13.64
C LYS A 573 -5.61 1.55 -14.51
N GLU A 574 -6.90 1.76 -14.29
CA GLU A 574 -7.94 1.36 -15.24
C GLU A 574 -7.74 2.04 -16.61
N ASN A 575 -6.58 2.67 -16.82
CA ASN A 575 -6.22 3.46 -18.01
C ASN A 575 -5.09 2.90 -18.84
N GLU A 576 -4.63 1.71 -18.56
CA GLU A 576 -4.28 0.80 -19.60
C GLU A 576 -5.05 -0.49 -19.29
N LYS A 577 -6.34 -0.53 -19.71
CA LYS A 577 -6.79 -1.75 -20.29
C LYS A 577 -5.68 -2.10 -21.28
N THR A 578 -4.81 -3.03 -20.97
CA THR A 578 -4.41 -3.98 -21.96
C THR A 578 -5.75 -4.46 -22.47
N GLU A 579 -6.15 -3.99 -23.66
CA GLU A 579 -7.31 -4.54 -24.34
C GLU A 579 -7.13 -6.04 -24.19
N ALA A 580 -8.16 -6.73 -23.70
CA ALA A 580 -8.07 -8.17 -23.46
C ALA A 580 -7.43 -8.75 -24.71
N ASN A 581 -6.31 -9.47 -24.55
CA ASN A 581 -5.56 -10.01 -25.68
C ASN A 581 -6.49 -10.41 -26.81
N GLN A 582 -6.31 -9.83 -27.97
CA GLN A 582 -7.09 -10.17 -29.14
C GLN A 582 -6.46 -11.42 -29.74
N VAL A 583 -7.23 -12.46 -29.94
CA VAL A 583 -6.72 -13.62 -30.71
C VAL A 583 -6.36 -13.16 -32.11
N PRO A 584 -5.29 -13.69 -32.70
CA PRO A 584 -4.88 -13.31 -34.07
C PRO A 584 -6.00 -13.45 -35.09
N GLU A 585 -6.12 -12.50 -35.99
CA GLU A 585 -6.99 -12.61 -37.17
C GLU A 585 -6.27 -13.45 -38.21
N LEU A 586 -6.66 -14.73 -38.35
CA LEU A 586 -6.08 -15.66 -39.33
C LEU A 586 -6.94 -15.71 -40.59
N THR A 587 -6.40 -15.22 -41.69
CA THR A 587 -7.06 -15.23 -43.01
C THR A 587 -6.54 -16.40 -43.82
N VAL A 588 -7.43 -17.31 -44.19
CA VAL A 588 -7.14 -18.50 -45.01
C VAL A 588 -8.23 -18.66 -46.09
N PRO A 589 -7.88 -18.81 -47.37
CA PRO A 589 -8.88 -19.17 -48.38
C PRO A 589 -9.57 -20.47 -48.02
N PRO A 590 -10.90 -20.51 -47.85
CA PRO A 590 -11.57 -21.73 -47.37
C PRO A 590 -11.53 -22.89 -48.38
N THR A 591 -11.46 -22.57 -49.68
CA THR A 591 -11.33 -23.57 -50.75
C THR A 591 -10.45 -23.04 -51.85
N ILE A 592 -9.55 -23.88 -52.38
CA ILE A 592 -8.81 -23.61 -53.59
C ILE A 592 -8.92 -24.83 -54.51
N THR A 593 -8.95 -24.59 -55.83
CA THR A 593 -8.98 -25.66 -56.84
C THR A 593 -7.70 -25.63 -57.66
N LEU A 594 -7.09 -26.80 -57.88
CA LEU A 594 -5.84 -27.05 -58.61
C LEU A 594 -6.09 -28.11 -59.65
N ARG A 595 -5.33 -28.11 -60.73
CA ARG A 595 -5.26 -29.23 -61.69
C ARG A 595 -4.15 -30.21 -61.32
N VAL A 596 -4.28 -31.45 -61.73
CA VAL A 596 -3.22 -32.44 -61.54
C VAL A 596 -1.90 -31.92 -62.11
N GLY A 597 -0.86 -31.86 -61.28
CA GLY A 597 0.46 -31.35 -61.61
C GLY A 597 0.72 -29.89 -61.27
N ASP A 598 -0.29 -29.11 -60.83
CA ASP A 598 -0.08 -27.77 -60.34
C ASP A 598 0.74 -27.78 -59.04
N LYS A 599 1.49 -26.70 -58.79
CA LYS A 599 2.21 -26.56 -57.52
C LYS A 599 1.27 -26.01 -56.44
N PHE A 600 1.25 -26.68 -55.32
CA PHE A 600 0.60 -26.18 -54.12
C PHE A 600 1.61 -25.55 -53.18
N ASP A 601 1.38 -24.29 -52.77
CA ASP A 601 2.10 -23.63 -51.71
C ASP A 601 1.13 -23.38 -50.56
N PRO A 602 1.28 -24.04 -49.38
CA PRO A 602 0.35 -23.91 -48.28
C PRO A 602 0.33 -22.52 -47.68
N MET A 603 1.36 -21.70 -47.87
CA MET A 603 1.40 -20.32 -47.33
C MET A 603 0.90 -19.27 -48.32
N SER A 604 0.51 -19.66 -49.53
CA SER A 604 -0.03 -18.73 -50.52
C SER A 604 -1.37 -18.15 -50.06
N ASN A 605 -1.46 -16.79 -50.02
CA ASN A 605 -2.64 -16.03 -49.58
C ASN A 605 -3.05 -16.27 -48.11
N ILE A 606 -2.14 -16.76 -47.28
CA ILE A 606 -2.33 -16.84 -45.83
C ILE A 606 -1.84 -15.57 -45.20
N LYS A 607 -2.60 -15.03 -44.21
CA LYS A 607 -2.22 -13.87 -43.44
C LYS A 607 -2.69 -14.02 -41.99
N ALA A 608 -1.85 -13.67 -41.05
CA ALA A 608 -2.20 -13.60 -39.63
C ALA A 608 -1.77 -12.26 -39.08
N ILE A 609 -2.72 -11.51 -38.56
CA ILE A 609 -2.47 -10.20 -37.97
C ILE A 609 -3.05 -10.22 -36.56
N ASP A 610 -2.24 -9.82 -35.60
CA ASP A 610 -2.63 -9.61 -34.23
C ASP A 610 -2.56 -8.13 -33.91
N LYS A 611 -3.48 -7.68 -33.07
CA LYS A 611 -3.55 -6.24 -32.75
C LYS A 611 -2.37 -5.82 -31.88
N GLU A 612 -1.97 -6.67 -30.95
CA GLU A 612 -0.94 -6.44 -29.96
C GLU A 612 0.44 -6.84 -30.50
N ASP A 613 0.52 -7.99 -31.21
CA ASP A 613 1.77 -8.56 -31.71
C ASP A 613 2.10 -8.22 -33.17
N GLY A 614 1.17 -7.59 -33.90
CA GLY A 614 1.37 -7.21 -35.31
C GLY A 614 1.26 -8.36 -36.29
N ASP A 615 2.15 -8.44 -37.30
CA ASP A 615 2.13 -9.46 -38.34
C ASP A 615 2.75 -10.78 -37.87
N LEU A 616 1.89 -11.77 -37.65
CA LEU A 616 2.25 -13.15 -37.24
C LEU A 616 2.23 -14.16 -38.40
N THR A 617 2.14 -13.70 -39.62
CA THR A 617 2.05 -14.59 -40.80
C THR A 617 3.19 -15.61 -40.87
N ASN A 618 4.38 -15.23 -40.46
CA ASN A 618 5.55 -16.11 -40.42
C ASN A 618 5.51 -17.16 -39.27
N ARG A 619 4.55 -17.04 -38.35
CA ARG A 619 4.33 -17.95 -37.22
C ARG A 619 3.16 -18.91 -37.46
N VAL A 620 2.49 -18.80 -38.62
CA VAL A 620 1.41 -19.72 -38.97
C VAL A 620 1.97 -21.14 -39.21
N GLU A 621 1.45 -22.07 -38.46
CA GLU A 621 1.72 -23.49 -38.64
C GLU A 621 0.61 -24.12 -39.48
N HIS A 622 0.95 -25.06 -40.35
CA HIS A 622 -0.02 -25.83 -41.15
C HIS A 622 0.21 -27.33 -41.04
N LYS A 623 -0.88 -28.09 -41.15
CA LYS A 623 -0.88 -29.54 -41.11
C LYS A 623 -1.83 -30.10 -42.16
N GLY A 624 -1.34 -31.01 -42.98
CA GLY A 624 -2.09 -31.68 -44.04
C GLY A 624 -1.24 -31.80 -45.28
N ASP A 625 -1.28 -32.97 -45.89
CA ASP A 625 -0.53 -33.28 -47.15
C ASP A 625 -1.45 -33.18 -48.38
N VAL A 626 -1.06 -32.37 -49.32
CA VAL A 626 -1.78 -32.25 -50.60
C VAL A 626 -0.99 -32.96 -51.72
N ASN A 627 -1.55 -34.06 -52.23
CA ASN A 627 -0.96 -34.75 -53.37
C ASN A 627 -1.52 -34.23 -54.67
N THR A 628 -0.86 -33.25 -55.28
CA THR A 628 -1.31 -32.61 -56.52
C THR A 628 -1.17 -33.53 -57.76
N SER A 629 -0.54 -34.70 -57.61
CA SER A 629 -0.48 -35.69 -58.74
C SER A 629 -1.72 -36.56 -58.82
N LYS A 630 -2.63 -36.51 -57.89
CA LYS A 630 -3.81 -37.36 -57.79
C LYS A 630 -5.07 -36.53 -57.57
N PRO A 631 -6.08 -36.70 -58.46
CA PRO A 631 -7.37 -36.01 -58.21
C PRO A 631 -7.97 -36.39 -56.89
N GLY A 632 -8.52 -35.41 -56.16
CA GLY A 632 -9.15 -35.62 -54.85
C GLY A 632 -9.31 -34.36 -54.06
N LYS A 633 -9.96 -34.51 -52.89
CA LYS A 633 -10.16 -33.42 -51.93
C LYS A 633 -9.18 -33.62 -50.76
N TYR A 634 -8.40 -32.60 -50.47
CA TYR A 634 -7.39 -32.59 -49.42
C TYR A 634 -7.75 -31.51 -48.42
N ILE A 635 -7.40 -31.70 -47.16
CA ILE A 635 -7.65 -30.76 -46.09
C ILE A 635 -6.31 -30.29 -45.52
N VAL A 636 -6.17 -28.99 -45.35
CA VAL A 636 -5.03 -28.36 -44.65
C VAL A 636 -5.56 -27.53 -43.50
N ASP A 637 -5.12 -27.87 -42.31
CA ASP A 637 -5.43 -27.11 -41.06
C ASP A 637 -4.32 -26.11 -40.77
N TYR A 638 -4.70 -24.90 -40.40
CA TYR A 638 -3.79 -23.81 -40.06
C TYR A 638 -4.00 -23.40 -38.62
N SER A 639 -2.93 -23.03 -37.90
CA SER A 639 -3.00 -22.44 -36.58
C SER A 639 -1.91 -21.41 -36.39
N VAL A 640 -2.22 -20.38 -35.59
CA VAL A 640 -1.28 -19.36 -35.13
C VAL A 640 -1.57 -19.03 -33.66
N VAL A 641 -0.52 -18.77 -32.93
CA VAL A 641 -0.60 -18.43 -31.50
C VAL A 641 0.17 -17.12 -31.31
N ASP A 642 -0.46 -16.15 -30.65
CA ASP A 642 0.17 -14.87 -30.26
C ASP A 642 1.16 -15.04 -29.09
N SER A 643 1.75 -13.96 -28.62
CA SER A 643 2.70 -14.00 -27.49
C SER A 643 2.05 -14.27 -26.13
N GLN A 644 0.72 -14.08 -26.03
CA GLN A 644 -0.05 -14.23 -24.79
C GLN A 644 -0.87 -15.54 -24.77
N GLY A 645 -0.72 -16.40 -25.79
CA GLY A 645 -1.36 -17.72 -25.85
C GLY A 645 -2.73 -17.72 -26.54
N GLY A 646 -3.21 -16.58 -27.06
CA GLY A 646 -4.41 -16.52 -27.90
C GLY A 646 -4.20 -17.31 -29.19
N LYS A 647 -5.13 -18.21 -29.54
CA LYS A 647 -4.99 -19.13 -30.66
C LYS A 647 -6.09 -18.92 -31.70
N ALA A 648 -5.69 -18.73 -32.96
CA ALA A 648 -6.59 -18.80 -34.11
C ALA A 648 -6.33 -20.06 -34.95
N THR A 649 -7.39 -20.67 -35.48
CA THR A 649 -7.32 -21.84 -36.34
C THR A 649 -8.25 -21.68 -37.55
N ALA A 650 -7.82 -22.22 -38.68
CA ALA A 650 -8.64 -22.25 -39.91
C ALA A 650 -8.35 -23.55 -40.71
N THR A 651 -9.31 -23.95 -41.52
CA THR A 651 -9.19 -25.15 -42.36
C THR A 651 -9.40 -24.78 -43.82
N GLN A 652 -8.51 -25.22 -44.70
CA GLN A 652 -8.61 -25.05 -46.13
C GLN A 652 -8.91 -26.39 -46.82
N THR A 653 -9.83 -26.36 -47.75
CA THR A 653 -10.09 -27.47 -48.67
C THR A 653 -9.33 -27.25 -49.96
N VAL A 654 -8.45 -28.18 -50.35
CA VAL A 654 -7.76 -28.16 -51.63
C VAL A 654 -8.36 -29.25 -52.51
N ILE A 655 -8.95 -28.86 -53.64
CA ILE A 655 -9.54 -29.75 -54.63
C ILE A 655 -8.53 -29.92 -55.78
N VAL A 656 -8.08 -31.12 -56.03
CA VAL A 656 -7.23 -31.45 -57.21
C VAL A 656 -8.08 -32.13 -58.26
N GLU A 657 -8.25 -31.49 -59.42
CA GLU A 657 -9.06 -31.97 -60.54
C GLU A 657 -8.22 -32.68 -61.60
N GLY A 658 -8.77 -33.74 -62.28
CA GLY A 658 -8.07 -34.53 -63.28
C GLY A 658 -7.93 -33.82 -64.61
N ASN A 659 -6.84 -34.14 -65.42
CA ASN A 659 -6.53 -33.53 -66.71
C ASN A 659 -7.47 -34.03 -67.83
N GLY A 660 -8.77 -33.94 -67.71
CA GLY A 660 -9.73 -34.42 -68.66
C GLY A 660 -10.81 -33.44 -69.06
N GLY A 661 -10.46 -32.41 -69.80
CA GLY A 661 -11.41 -31.43 -70.36
C GLY A 661 -11.09 -29.97 -70.02
N THR A 662 -11.45 -29.03 -70.84
CA THR A 662 -11.43 -27.60 -70.59
C THR A 662 -12.51 -27.24 -69.56
N SER A 663 -12.43 -27.66 -68.33
CA SER A 663 -13.35 -27.25 -67.28
C SER A 663 -12.74 -26.07 -66.53
N ASP A 664 -13.53 -25.02 -66.47
CA ASP A 664 -13.32 -23.83 -65.66
C ASP A 664 -13.12 -24.20 -64.14
N LEU A 665 -12.27 -23.49 -63.42
CA LEU A 665 -11.98 -23.80 -62.01
C LEU A 665 -12.89 -22.93 -61.12
N ASN A 666 -13.25 -23.47 -59.94
CA ASN A 666 -13.99 -22.72 -58.96
C ASN A 666 -13.21 -21.47 -58.48
N PRO A 667 -13.86 -20.30 -58.27
CA PRO A 667 -13.20 -19.12 -57.73
C PRO A 667 -12.64 -19.36 -56.36
N THR A 668 -11.57 -18.69 -56.03
CA THR A 668 -10.99 -18.66 -54.69
C THR A 668 -11.54 -17.43 -53.94
N LEU A 669 -12.27 -17.65 -52.83
CA LEU A 669 -12.83 -16.60 -51.99
C LEU A 669 -12.08 -16.53 -50.63
N THR A 670 -11.46 -15.39 -50.39
CA THR A 670 -10.73 -15.11 -49.17
C THR A 670 -11.53 -14.11 -48.30
N VAL A 671 -11.83 -14.48 -47.07
CA VAL A 671 -12.64 -13.70 -46.13
C VAL A 671 -11.98 -13.79 -44.75
N PRO A 672 -11.90 -12.72 -43.96
CA PRO A 672 -11.48 -12.78 -42.54
C PRO A 672 -12.39 -13.75 -41.77
N VAL A 673 -11.84 -14.62 -40.95
CA VAL A 673 -12.64 -15.62 -40.20
C VAL A 673 -13.46 -14.94 -39.11
N ALA A 674 -12.89 -13.89 -38.47
CA ALA A 674 -13.53 -13.15 -37.41
C ALA A 674 -13.22 -11.64 -37.46
N ALA A 675 -14.09 -10.83 -36.87
CA ALA A 675 -13.85 -9.40 -36.60
C ALA A 675 -14.45 -9.02 -35.26
N THR A 676 -13.84 -8.08 -34.55
CA THR A 676 -14.38 -7.51 -33.32
C THR A 676 -14.49 -5.99 -33.45
N ILE A 677 -15.64 -5.43 -33.11
CA ILE A 677 -15.94 -3.99 -33.11
C ILE A 677 -16.66 -3.63 -31.81
N THR A 678 -16.76 -2.34 -31.50
CA THR A 678 -17.47 -1.80 -30.33
C THR A 678 -18.82 -1.22 -30.73
N VAL A 679 -19.80 -1.23 -29.84
CA VAL A 679 -21.11 -0.61 -30.09
C VAL A 679 -20.93 0.83 -30.59
N GLY A 680 -21.52 1.13 -31.78
CA GLY A 680 -21.45 2.40 -32.47
C GLY A 680 -20.32 2.54 -33.48
N ASP A 681 -19.40 1.59 -33.59
CA ASP A 681 -18.41 1.57 -34.64
C ASP A 681 -19.04 1.21 -36.00
N SER A 682 -18.44 1.64 -37.10
CA SER A 682 -18.88 1.22 -38.43
C SER A 682 -18.26 -0.14 -38.78
N PHE A 683 -19.05 -1.02 -39.39
CA PHE A 683 -18.58 -2.29 -39.95
C PHE A 683 -18.76 -2.29 -41.46
N ASP A 684 -17.68 -2.46 -42.19
CA ASP A 684 -17.72 -2.67 -43.65
C ASP A 684 -17.41 -4.14 -43.94
N PRO A 685 -18.38 -4.95 -44.42
CA PRO A 685 -18.18 -6.36 -44.64
C PRO A 685 -17.18 -6.67 -45.76
N MET A 686 -16.87 -5.68 -46.64
CA MET A 686 -15.94 -5.92 -47.76
C MET A 686 -14.46 -5.68 -47.40
N VAL A 687 -14.17 -5.21 -46.23
CA VAL A 687 -12.78 -5.00 -45.80
C VAL A 687 -12.02 -6.33 -45.75
N LYS A 688 -10.88 -6.41 -46.47
CA LYS A 688 -10.02 -7.58 -46.61
C LYS A 688 -10.69 -8.79 -47.30
N VAL A 689 -11.83 -8.64 -47.99
CA VAL A 689 -12.45 -9.66 -48.81
C VAL A 689 -11.83 -9.63 -50.20
N LYS A 690 -11.48 -10.78 -50.73
CA LYS A 690 -10.93 -10.97 -52.08
C LYS A 690 -11.47 -12.24 -52.73
N ALA A 691 -11.89 -12.10 -53.98
CA ALA A 691 -12.30 -13.25 -54.80
C ALA A 691 -11.52 -13.26 -56.12
N ILE A 692 -10.81 -14.32 -56.40
CA ILE A 692 -9.99 -14.50 -57.59
C ILE A 692 -10.38 -15.79 -58.29
N ASP A 693 -10.60 -15.71 -59.56
CA ASP A 693 -10.77 -16.83 -60.41
C ASP A 693 -9.65 -16.84 -61.47
N LYS A 694 -9.22 -18.02 -61.83
CA LYS A 694 -8.09 -18.17 -62.76
C LYS A 694 -8.46 -17.78 -64.17
N GLU A 695 -9.65 -18.10 -64.57
CA GLU A 695 -10.18 -17.91 -65.94
C GLU A 695 -10.88 -16.56 -66.09
N ASP A 696 -11.62 -16.16 -65.02
CA ASP A 696 -12.41 -14.90 -65.04
C ASP A 696 -11.69 -13.71 -64.38
N GLY A 697 -10.54 -13.95 -63.69
CA GLY A 697 -9.76 -12.90 -63.06
C GLY A 697 -10.31 -12.45 -61.70
N ASP A 698 -10.28 -11.16 -61.40
CA ASP A 698 -10.73 -10.60 -60.11
C ASP A 698 -12.26 -10.47 -60.05
N LEU A 699 -12.87 -11.31 -59.23
CA LEU A 699 -14.31 -11.36 -58.97
C LEU A 699 -14.71 -10.67 -57.64
N THR A 700 -13.82 -9.95 -56.97
CA THR A 700 -14.08 -9.31 -55.68
C THR A 700 -15.33 -8.43 -55.69
N SER A 701 -15.58 -7.69 -56.79
CA SER A 701 -16.76 -6.84 -56.96
C SER A 701 -18.06 -7.63 -57.17
N LYS A 702 -17.99 -8.92 -57.45
CA LYS A 702 -19.16 -9.80 -57.63
C LYS A 702 -19.51 -10.59 -56.37
N VAL A 703 -18.75 -10.42 -55.26
CA VAL A 703 -19.06 -11.08 -54.00
C VAL A 703 -20.38 -10.56 -53.44
N LYS A 704 -21.30 -11.46 -53.20
CA LYS A 704 -22.56 -11.18 -52.51
C LYS A 704 -22.35 -11.39 -51.03
N VAL A 705 -22.90 -10.46 -50.21
CA VAL A 705 -22.82 -10.47 -48.76
C VAL A 705 -24.21 -10.64 -48.21
N GLU A 706 -24.42 -11.59 -47.31
CA GLU A 706 -25.69 -11.88 -46.63
C GLU A 706 -25.43 -11.94 -45.12
N GLY A 707 -26.33 -11.35 -44.35
CA GLY A 707 -26.26 -11.19 -42.89
C GLY A 707 -26.06 -9.74 -42.50
N GLU A 708 -26.82 -9.28 -41.54
CA GLU A 708 -26.72 -7.91 -41.03
C GLU A 708 -25.96 -7.93 -39.68
N VAL A 709 -25.06 -6.98 -39.50
CA VAL A 709 -24.39 -6.72 -38.23
C VAL A 709 -25.01 -5.47 -37.62
N ASP A 710 -25.79 -5.67 -36.53
CA ASP A 710 -26.33 -4.53 -35.79
C ASP A 710 -25.23 -3.96 -34.90
N THR A 711 -24.51 -2.96 -35.36
CA THR A 711 -23.42 -2.32 -34.65
C THR A 711 -23.90 -1.46 -33.47
N SER A 712 -25.22 -1.24 -33.33
CA SER A 712 -25.79 -0.57 -32.15
C SER A 712 -26.00 -1.49 -30.96
N LYS A 713 -25.86 -2.79 -31.13
CA LYS A 713 -26.19 -3.78 -30.12
C LYS A 713 -25.07 -4.82 -29.96
N ALA A 714 -24.58 -4.96 -28.70
CA ALA A 714 -23.61 -5.98 -28.39
C ALA A 714 -24.15 -7.39 -28.69
N GLY A 715 -23.32 -8.23 -29.33
CA GLY A 715 -23.68 -9.57 -29.74
C GLY A 715 -22.73 -10.19 -30.74
N THR A 716 -22.98 -11.42 -31.14
CA THR A 716 -22.22 -12.13 -32.16
C THR A 716 -23.08 -12.29 -33.41
N TYR A 717 -22.58 -11.82 -34.53
CA TYR A 717 -23.24 -11.84 -35.82
C TYR A 717 -22.45 -12.69 -36.81
N VAL A 718 -23.12 -13.30 -37.78
CA VAL A 718 -22.48 -14.10 -38.84
C VAL A 718 -22.81 -13.48 -40.17
N VAL A 719 -21.76 -13.15 -40.94
CA VAL A 719 -21.84 -12.66 -42.32
C VAL A 719 -21.43 -13.76 -43.26
N THR A 720 -22.22 -14.01 -44.30
CA THR A 720 -21.97 -15.03 -45.34
C THR A 720 -21.60 -14.33 -46.63
N TYR A 721 -20.54 -14.76 -47.23
CA TYR A 721 -20.02 -14.26 -48.49
C TYR A 721 -20.14 -15.36 -49.58
N THR A 722 -20.64 -14.98 -50.74
CA THR A 722 -20.79 -15.89 -51.87
C THR A 722 -20.27 -15.24 -53.14
N VAL A 723 -19.49 -15.97 -53.93
CA VAL A 723 -19.03 -15.54 -55.23
C VAL A 723 -19.32 -16.64 -56.25
N THR A 724 -19.78 -16.24 -57.47
CA THR A 724 -20.05 -17.16 -58.58
C THR A 724 -19.28 -16.65 -59.80
N ASP A 725 -18.57 -17.59 -60.47
CA ASP A 725 -17.85 -17.32 -61.73
C ASP A 725 -18.80 -17.21 -62.94
N SER A 726 -18.24 -17.02 -64.14
CA SER A 726 -19.01 -16.94 -65.38
C SER A 726 -19.65 -18.23 -65.84
N GLN A 727 -19.18 -19.38 -65.28
CA GLN A 727 -19.65 -20.73 -65.62
C GLN A 727 -20.71 -21.23 -64.65
N GLY A 728 -20.89 -20.50 -63.50
CA GLY A 728 -21.87 -20.84 -62.47
C GLY A 728 -21.30 -21.62 -61.30
N HIS A 729 -19.98 -21.72 -61.13
CA HIS A 729 -19.38 -22.31 -59.94
C HIS A 729 -19.46 -21.30 -58.78
N GLU A 730 -19.93 -21.81 -57.65
CA GLU A 730 -20.21 -20.97 -56.48
C GLU A 730 -19.33 -21.41 -55.31
N VAL A 731 -18.73 -20.39 -54.62
CA VAL A 731 -17.96 -20.57 -53.37
C VAL A 731 -18.52 -19.65 -52.31
N THR A 732 -18.72 -20.23 -51.13
CA THR A 732 -19.28 -19.51 -49.96
C THR A 732 -18.31 -19.57 -48.76
N ALA A 733 -18.18 -18.44 -48.06
CA ALA A 733 -17.41 -18.34 -46.83
C ALA A 733 -18.21 -17.57 -45.74
N LYS A 734 -17.85 -17.74 -44.46
CA LYS A 734 -18.50 -17.07 -43.34
C LYS A 734 -17.49 -16.33 -42.49
N GLN A 735 -17.90 -15.16 -41.97
CA GLN A 735 -17.18 -14.39 -40.99
C GLN A 735 -18.03 -14.22 -39.74
N THR A 736 -17.42 -14.38 -38.57
CA THR A 736 -18.06 -14.08 -37.29
C THR A 736 -17.67 -12.66 -36.84
N VAL A 737 -18.66 -11.80 -36.57
CA VAL A 737 -18.44 -10.42 -36.12
C VAL A 737 -18.96 -10.31 -34.67
N THR A 738 -18.08 -9.94 -33.75
CA THR A 738 -18.44 -9.71 -32.36
C THR A 738 -18.53 -8.20 -32.10
N VAL A 739 -19.71 -7.71 -31.71
CA VAL A 739 -19.94 -6.33 -31.28
C VAL A 739 -19.88 -6.31 -29.74
N LYS A 740 -18.90 -5.63 -29.17
CA LYS A 740 -18.72 -5.47 -27.71
C LYS A 740 -19.44 -4.20 -27.22
N VAL A 741 -19.86 -4.21 -25.94
CA VAL A 741 -20.41 -3.01 -25.29
C VAL A 741 -19.34 -1.92 -25.26
N ARG A 742 -19.72 -0.68 -25.56
CA ARG A 742 -18.85 0.48 -25.32
C ARG A 742 -18.84 0.74 -23.82
N GLU A 743 -17.69 0.78 -23.20
CA GLU A 743 -17.57 1.17 -21.80
C GLU A 743 -17.69 2.69 -21.69
N GLU A 744 -18.55 3.14 -20.78
CA GLU A 744 -18.64 4.56 -20.43
C GLU A 744 -17.39 4.91 -19.60
N VAL A 745 -16.64 5.91 -20.04
CA VAL A 745 -15.56 6.50 -19.24
C VAL A 745 -16.24 7.36 -18.19
N GLU A 746 -16.12 6.99 -16.92
CA GLU A 746 -16.55 7.86 -15.82
C GLU A 746 -15.68 9.13 -15.84
N ASN A 747 -16.32 10.28 -15.85
CA ASN A 747 -15.65 11.56 -15.76
C ASN A 747 -15.07 11.77 -14.36
N GLU A 748 -13.81 12.17 -14.26
CA GLU A 748 -13.15 12.45 -12.97
C GLU A 748 -13.63 13.81 -12.39
N LEU A 749 -13.47 13.98 -11.07
CA LEU A 749 -13.76 15.26 -10.42
C LEU A 749 -12.63 16.25 -10.68
N PRO A 750 -12.92 17.53 -10.89
CA PRO A 750 -11.87 18.53 -11.03
C PRO A 750 -11.04 18.68 -9.75
N ILE A 751 -9.76 18.94 -9.90
CA ILE A 751 -8.81 19.22 -8.81
C ILE A 751 -8.73 20.72 -8.62
N LEU A 752 -9.19 21.22 -7.46
CA LEU A 752 -9.15 22.64 -7.09
C LEU A 752 -8.08 22.87 -6.01
N LYS A 753 -7.05 23.63 -6.36
CA LYS A 753 -5.97 24.03 -5.44
C LYS A 753 -6.15 25.47 -5.01
N VAL A 754 -6.23 25.68 -3.70
CA VAL A 754 -6.40 27.00 -3.08
C VAL A 754 -5.47 27.05 -1.84
N PRO A 755 -4.77 28.16 -1.58
CA PRO A 755 -4.02 28.32 -0.34
C PRO A 755 -4.95 28.16 0.86
N ALA A 756 -4.66 27.24 1.78
CA ALA A 756 -5.53 26.97 2.92
C ALA A 756 -5.67 28.21 3.85
N THR A 757 -4.58 28.94 4.03
CA THR A 757 -4.55 30.14 4.88
C THR A 757 -3.73 31.26 4.23
N THR A 758 -4.09 32.53 4.50
CA THR A 758 -3.29 33.69 4.13
C THR A 758 -3.33 34.68 5.27
N THR A 759 -2.19 35.28 5.63
CA THR A 759 -2.13 36.36 6.64
C THR A 759 -1.82 37.70 5.94
N ILE A 760 -2.63 38.70 6.21
CA ILE A 760 -2.48 40.06 5.66
C ILE A 760 -2.55 41.11 6.77
N THR A 761 -2.02 42.31 6.47
CA THR A 761 -2.10 43.47 7.38
C THR A 761 -3.42 44.21 7.15
N LYS A 762 -4.01 44.72 8.22
CA LYS A 762 -5.23 45.53 8.15
C LYS A 762 -5.11 46.65 7.11
N GLY A 763 -6.09 46.68 6.21
CA GLY A 763 -6.17 47.64 5.10
C GLY A 763 -5.34 47.25 3.86
N GLU A 764 -4.65 46.11 3.89
CA GLU A 764 -3.96 45.57 2.73
C GLU A 764 -4.99 45.00 1.70
N LYS A 765 -4.68 45.16 0.43
CA LYS A 765 -5.52 44.60 -0.62
C LYS A 765 -5.26 43.10 -0.73
N PHE A 766 -6.31 42.32 -0.73
CA PHE A 766 -6.28 40.90 -0.95
C PHE A 766 -6.92 40.55 -2.31
N ASP A 767 -6.19 39.79 -3.10
CA ASP A 767 -6.72 39.25 -4.35
C ASP A 767 -7.00 37.76 -4.14
N PRO A 768 -8.27 37.32 -4.19
CA PRO A 768 -8.65 35.94 -3.91
C PRO A 768 -8.13 34.93 -4.93
N MET A 769 -7.69 35.36 -6.12
CA MET A 769 -7.22 34.42 -7.15
C MET A 769 -5.70 34.15 -7.07
N VAL A 770 -4.98 34.80 -6.19
CA VAL A 770 -3.54 34.55 -6.04
C VAL A 770 -3.28 33.16 -5.43
N GLY A 771 -2.54 32.32 -6.16
CA GLY A 771 -2.24 30.93 -5.75
C GLY A 771 -3.37 29.93 -5.95
N VAL A 772 -4.44 30.32 -6.66
CA VAL A 772 -5.56 29.44 -7.00
C VAL A 772 -5.34 28.83 -8.39
N SER A 773 -5.57 27.53 -8.51
CA SER A 773 -5.60 26.83 -9.80
C SER A 773 -6.61 25.67 -9.76
N ALA A 774 -7.14 25.34 -10.92
CA ALA A 774 -8.01 24.19 -11.07
C ALA A 774 -7.68 23.43 -12.36
N THR A 775 -7.63 22.12 -12.29
CA THR A 775 -7.38 21.24 -13.42
C THR A 775 -8.36 20.07 -13.40
N ASP A 776 -8.68 19.58 -14.55
CA ASP A 776 -9.51 18.42 -14.73
C ASP A 776 -8.85 17.52 -15.77
N LYS A 777 -9.03 16.23 -15.65
CA LYS A 777 -8.37 15.27 -16.53
C LYS A 777 -8.95 15.30 -17.94
N GLU A 778 -10.26 15.41 -18.04
CA GLU A 778 -10.99 15.40 -19.28
C GLU A 778 -11.08 16.81 -19.89
N ASP A 779 -11.23 17.83 -19.05
CA ASP A 779 -11.43 19.23 -19.46
C ASP A 779 -10.17 20.10 -19.44
N GLY A 780 -9.05 19.60 -18.87
CA GLY A 780 -7.79 20.32 -18.79
C GLY A 780 -7.78 21.44 -17.76
N ASP A 781 -7.23 22.60 -18.07
CA ASP A 781 -7.12 23.76 -17.17
C ASP A 781 -8.47 24.48 -16.98
N LEU A 782 -9.01 24.38 -15.77
CA LEU A 782 -10.26 25.03 -15.34
C LEU A 782 -10.03 26.26 -14.45
N THR A 783 -8.81 26.74 -14.29
CA THR A 783 -8.46 27.85 -13.39
C THR A 783 -9.32 29.10 -13.65
N SER A 784 -9.61 29.40 -14.91
CA SER A 784 -10.47 30.54 -15.31
C SER A 784 -11.96 30.34 -14.98
N LYS A 785 -12.38 29.10 -14.64
CA LYS A 785 -13.76 28.77 -14.26
C LYS A 785 -13.96 28.73 -12.75
N VAL A 786 -12.90 28.95 -11.94
CA VAL A 786 -13.01 29.00 -10.50
C VAL A 786 -13.85 30.21 -10.10
N ALA A 787 -14.90 29.96 -9.34
CA ALA A 787 -15.73 30.97 -8.70
C ALA A 787 -15.41 31.01 -7.18
N TYR A 788 -15.61 32.19 -6.57
CA TYR A 788 -15.47 32.29 -5.12
C TYR A 788 -16.61 33.11 -4.51
N GLU A 789 -16.95 32.81 -3.27
CA GLU A 789 -17.96 33.48 -2.46
C GLU A 789 -17.38 33.83 -1.09
N GLY A 790 -17.71 35.01 -0.59
CA GLY A 790 -17.28 35.52 0.74
C GLY A 790 -17.11 37.00 0.73
N THR A 791 -17.25 37.62 1.91
CA THR A 791 -17.03 39.06 2.07
C THR A 791 -15.58 39.31 2.48
N ILE A 792 -14.85 40.07 1.67
CA ILE A 792 -13.44 40.41 1.88
C ILE A 792 -13.37 41.83 2.49
N ASP A 793 -13.57 41.97 3.81
CA ASP A 793 -13.38 43.22 4.52
C ASP A 793 -12.06 43.20 5.32
N THR A 794 -10.98 43.69 4.72
CA THR A 794 -9.67 43.80 5.34
C THR A 794 -9.51 45.00 6.24
N SER A 795 -10.53 45.82 6.41
CA SER A 795 -10.49 47.06 7.21
C SER A 795 -10.47 46.80 8.73
N LYS A 796 -10.79 45.60 9.19
CA LYS A 796 -10.84 45.18 10.60
C LYS A 796 -10.00 43.92 10.80
N PRO A 797 -9.27 43.82 11.92
CA PRO A 797 -8.62 42.57 12.28
C PRO A 797 -9.65 41.48 12.55
N GLY A 798 -9.32 40.25 12.14
CA GLY A 798 -10.20 39.08 12.29
C GLY A 798 -9.88 37.98 11.29
N THR A 799 -10.69 36.93 11.28
CA THR A 799 -10.61 35.85 10.33
C THR A 799 -11.74 35.98 9.32
N LEU A 800 -11.41 35.97 8.03
CA LEU A 800 -12.36 35.94 6.93
C LEU A 800 -12.29 34.56 6.28
N GLU A 801 -13.41 34.07 5.76
CA GLU A 801 -13.47 32.82 5.01
C GLU A 801 -13.97 33.09 3.58
N ILE A 802 -13.30 32.47 2.61
CA ILE A 802 -13.69 32.49 1.21
C ILE A 802 -13.92 31.06 0.76
N ILE A 803 -15.06 30.79 0.18
CA ILE A 803 -15.41 29.50 -0.42
C ILE A 803 -15.11 29.58 -1.92
N TYR A 804 -14.30 28.67 -2.42
CA TYR A 804 -14.00 28.52 -3.83
C TYR A 804 -14.75 27.32 -4.40
N SER A 805 -15.18 27.41 -5.64
CA SER A 805 -15.80 26.31 -6.35
C SER A 805 -15.37 26.26 -7.82
N VAL A 806 -15.29 25.06 -8.38
CA VAL A 806 -15.06 24.83 -9.80
C VAL A 806 -15.95 23.68 -10.27
N ARG A 807 -16.41 23.76 -11.50
CA ARG A 807 -17.27 22.74 -12.11
C ARG A 807 -16.69 22.33 -13.47
N ASP A 808 -16.66 21.02 -13.73
CA ASP A 808 -16.27 20.44 -15.01
C ASP A 808 -17.42 20.52 -16.05
N SER A 809 -17.16 20.04 -17.26
CA SER A 809 -18.15 20.00 -18.33
C SER A 809 -19.25 18.95 -18.14
N ALA A 810 -18.97 17.92 -17.33
CA ALA A 810 -19.93 16.88 -16.96
C ALA A 810 -20.87 17.33 -15.82
N GLY A 811 -20.56 18.46 -15.15
CA GLY A 811 -21.36 19.06 -14.10
C GLY A 811 -20.90 18.71 -12.68
N ASN A 812 -19.82 17.98 -12.49
CA ASN A 812 -19.25 17.71 -11.17
C ASN A 812 -18.64 18.96 -10.57
N GLU A 813 -18.88 19.19 -9.29
CA GLU A 813 -18.45 20.39 -8.59
C GLU A 813 -17.56 20.05 -7.40
N VAL A 814 -16.43 20.77 -7.29
CA VAL A 814 -15.52 20.69 -6.12
C VAL A 814 -15.49 22.04 -5.45
N LYS A 815 -15.52 22.04 -4.09
CA LYS A 815 -15.47 23.22 -3.23
C LYS A 815 -14.38 23.11 -2.19
N THR A 816 -13.76 24.27 -1.87
CA THR A 816 -12.78 24.37 -0.79
C THR A 816 -12.85 25.74 -0.12
N ILE A 817 -12.30 25.88 1.08
CA ILE A 817 -12.36 27.09 1.90
C ILE A 817 -10.95 27.61 2.16
N GLN A 818 -10.74 28.90 2.00
CA GLN A 818 -9.52 29.60 2.42
C GLN A 818 -9.85 30.49 3.63
N LYS A 819 -8.98 30.46 4.65
CA LYS A 819 -9.03 31.36 5.80
C LYS A 819 -8.02 32.50 5.64
N ILE A 820 -8.45 33.72 5.85
CA ILE A 820 -7.63 34.92 5.76
C ILE A 820 -7.57 35.58 7.12
N PHE A 821 -6.37 35.64 7.68
CA PHE A 821 -6.12 36.29 8.97
C PHE A 821 -5.70 37.75 8.75
N VAL A 822 -6.56 38.71 9.11
CA VAL A 822 -6.25 40.14 9.08
C VAL A 822 -5.67 40.55 10.42
N LYS A 823 -4.39 40.94 10.44
CA LYS A 823 -3.69 41.41 11.65
C LYS A 823 -3.57 42.92 11.70
N ASP A 824 -3.57 43.53 12.90
CA ASP A 824 -3.28 44.98 13.04
C ASP A 824 -1.86 45.28 12.58
N LYS A 825 -1.67 46.50 12.08
CA LYS A 825 -0.35 47.00 11.68
C LYS A 825 0.53 47.15 12.91
N ASP A 826 1.66 46.47 12.93
CA ASP A 826 2.65 46.56 14.02
C ASP A 826 3.18 48.01 14.09
N THR A 827 2.82 48.73 15.14
CA THR A 827 3.23 50.13 15.34
C THR A 827 4.52 50.25 16.16
N SER A 828 5.38 49.25 16.16
CA SER A 828 6.70 49.31 16.78
C SER A 828 7.78 49.61 15.75
N LYS A 829 7.91 50.93 15.38
CA LYS A 829 9.14 51.43 14.78
C LYS A 829 9.56 52.74 15.42
N ASP A 830 10.83 52.73 15.75
CA ASP A 830 11.74 53.85 16.01
C ASP A 830 11.60 54.68 17.30
N ASN A 831 12.50 54.39 18.23
CA ASN A 831 13.43 55.47 18.63
C ASN A 831 14.76 54.87 19.12
N GLY A 832 15.80 55.40 18.51
CA GLY A 832 17.18 54.99 18.68
C GLY A 832 17.82 55.33 20.02
N LEU A 833 18.94 54.66 20.20
CA LEU A 833 20.10 55.03 21.03
C LEU A 833 19.93 55.92 22.24
N VAL A 834 20.33 55.47 23.42
CA VAL A 834 21.51 55.90 24.15
C VAL A 834 21.75 55.01 25.39
N ASN A 835 23.01 54.65 25.58
CA ASN A 835 23.65 54.04 26.76
C ASN A 835 23.23 54.70 28.10
N ASN A 836 23.06 53.99 29.15
CA ASN A 836 24.04 53.87 30.23
C ASN A 836 23.54 53.14 31.49
N THR A 837 24.38 52.21 31.90
CA THR A 837 24.79 51.83 33.28
C THR A 837 23.88 52.15 34.50
N ASN A 838 23.83 51.08 35.27
CA ASN A 838 23.87 51.00 36.72
C ASN A 838 22.58 50.87 37.57
N ASN A 839 22.55 49.73 38.13
CA ASN A 839 22.43 49.42 39.59
C ASN A 839 21.08 49.48 40.32
N SER A 840 20.82 48.29 40.82
CA SER A 840 20.33 48.01 42.20
C SER A 840 18.85 48.28 42.58
N ASN A 841 18.35 47.13 42.96
CA ASN A 841 17.52 46.93 44.15
C ASN A 841 16.01 47.24 44.19
N MET A 842 15.39 46.11 44.55
CA MET A 842 14.27 46.01 45.52
C MET A 842 12.82 46.19 45.08
N GLN A 843 12.22 44.99 45.16
CA GLN A 843 10.95 44.72 45.90
C GLN A 843 9.60 45.21 45.35
N ASN A 844 8.84 44.15 45.18
CA ASN A 844 7.46 43.94 45.58
C ASN A 844 6.29 44.52 44.77
N ASN A 845 5.53 43.52 44.45
CA ASN A 845 4.06 43.43 44.52
C ASN A 845 3.19 43.83 43.34
N SER A 846 2.47 42.82 43.00
CA SER A 846 1.05 42.74 42.73
C SER A 846 0.57 42.73 41.30
N ASN A 847 0.01 41.58 40.98
CA ASN A 847 -1.18 41.31 40.18
C ASN A 847 -1.42 42.13 38.93
N SER A 848 -1.34 41.44 37.79
CA SER A 848 -2.49 41.44 36.90
C SER A 848 -2.26 40.45 35.75
N ASP A 849 -3.21 39.56 35.61
CA ASP A 849 -3.64 38.77 34.48
C ASP A 849 -2.85 38.91 33.19
N LYS A 850 -2.04 37.88 32.89
CA LYS A 850 -1.67 37.56 31.52
C LYS A 850 -2.37 36.27 31.13
N LYS A 851 -3.33 36.40 30.28
CA LYS A 851 -3.93 35.34 29.50
C LYS A 851 -2.89 34.93 28.47
N GLU A 852 -2.11 33.90 28.75
CA GLU A 852 -1.31 33.21 27.76
C GLU A 852 -2.25 32.30 26.96
N SER A 853 -2.31 32.56 25.67
CA SER A 853 -2.82 31.61 24.70
C SER A 853 -1.76 30.53 24.52
N THR A 854 -1.92 29.44 25.21
CA THR A 854 -1.13 28.23 24.92
C THR A 854 -1.72 27.61 23.70
N ASP A 855 -1.04 27.76 22.56
CA ASP A 855 -1.14 26.81 21.45
C ASP A 855 -0.62 25.48 22.01
N ARG A 856 -1.54 24.59 22.36
CA ARG A 856 -1.20 23.22 22.75
C ARG A 856 -1.04 22.42 21.50
N GLU A 857 0.19 22.06 21.18
CA GLU A 857 0.50 21.02 20.23
C GLU A 857 -0.10 19.69 20.69
N LEU A 858 -0.61 18.94 19.73
CA LEU A 858 -1.20 17.63 19.94
C LEU A 858 -0.11 16.63 20.33
N PRO A 859 -0.33 15.73 21.26
CA PRO A 859 0.60 14.64 21.52
C PRO A 859 0.60 13.66 20.33
N HIS A 860 1.78 13.35 19.84
CA HIS A 860 2.01 12.48 18.70
C HIS A 860 2.34 11.08 19.16
N THR A 861 1.69 10.10 18.58
CA THR A 861 1.93 8.67 18.87
C THR A 861 2.38 7.95 17.62
N GLY A 862 3.44 7.16 17.68
CA GLY A 862 3.88 6.39 16.52
C GLY A 862 5.34 5.87 16.54
N ALA A 863 5.64 4.93 15.66
CA ALA A 863 6.97 4.38 15.47
C ALA A 863 7.68 4.97 14.26
N SER A 864 8.89 5.41 14.43
CA SER A 864 9.76 5.80 13.34
C SER A 864 10.99 4.90 13.29
N THR A 865 11.42 4.55 12.10
CA THR A 865 12.50 3.57 11.93
C THR A 865 13.58 4.04 10.97
N THR A 866 14.81 3.88 11.34
CA THR A 866 15.94 3.86 10.43
C THR A 866 16.80 2.62 10.66
N ASN A 867 17.08 1.90 9.58
CA ASN A 867 18.05 0.82 9.55
C ASN A 867 19.44 1.36 9.19
N SER A 868 20.03 2.16 10.03
CA SER A 868 21.45 2.38 9.96
C SER A 868 22.10 1.95 11.28
N ALA A 869 23.29 1.44 11.22
CA ALA A 869 24.06 0.97 12.37
C ALA A 869 24.44 2.11 13.34
N ALA A 870 23.77 3.24 13.28
CA ALA A 870 23.91 4.37 14.16
C ALA A 870 22.74 4.42 15.14
N MET A 871 23.07 4.69 16.38
CA MET A 871 22.23 4.77 17.54
C MET A 871 21.12 5.79 17.38
N GLY A 872 19.91 5.34 17.02
CA GLY A 872 18.72 6.17 17.00
C GLY A 872 17.72 5.70 18.06
N ILE A 873 17.13 6.61 18.75
CA ILE A 873 16.02 6.37 19.69
C ILE A 873 14.73 6.54 18.91
N TRP A 874 13.82 5.60 19.04
CA TRP A 874 12.53 5.64 18.38
C TRP A 874 11.42 5.55 19.41
N LEU A 875 10.48 6.45 19.31
CA LEU A 875 9.36 6.55 20.22
C LEU A 875 8.06 6.24 19.49
N VAL A 876 7.24 5.38 20.07
CA VAL A 876 5.87 5.14 19.63
C VAL A 876 4.95 5.37 20.82
N ILE A 877 3.95 6.19 20.65
CA ILE A 877 2.98 6.54 21.67
C ILE A 877 1.60 6.07 21.23
N ALA A 878 0.95 5.24 22.02
CA ALA A 878 -0.43 4.84 21.77
C ALA A 878 -1.39 5.80 22.51
N GLY A 879 -2.12 6.56 21.74
CA GLY A 879 -3.42 7.15 22.01
C GLY A 879 -3.64 8.10 23.18
N THR A 880 -3.87 9.33 22.86
CA THR A 880 -4.32 10.41 23.74
C THR A 880 -5.83 10.64 23.69
N VAL A 881 -6.64 9.82 24.31
CA VAL A 881 -8.10 10.02 24.34
C VAL A 881 -8.63 10.43 25.73
N LEU A 882 -7.84 10.32 26.79
CA LEU A 882 -8.34 10.51 28.18
C LEU A 882 -8.48 11.94 28.66
N THR A 883 -7.89 12.94 28.02
CA THR A 883 -7.95 14.35 28.48
C THR A 883 -9.31 14.99 28.25
N PHE A 884 -10.12 14.50 27.32
CA PHE A 884 -11.39 15.17 26.99
C PHE A 884 -12.59 14.80 27.90
N VAL A 885 -12.59 13.61 28.48
CA VAL A 885 -13.74 13.16 29.29
C VAL A 885 -13.85 13.95 30.62
N ARG A 886 -12.78 14.56 31.10
CA ARG A 886 -12.80 15.38 32.33
C ARG A 886 -13.31 16.79 32.17
N LYS A 887 -13.17 17.41 31.03
CA LYS A 887 -13.66 18.78 30.79
C LYS A 887 -15.19 18.86 30.76
N PHE A 888 -15.86 17.81 30.28
CA PHE A 888 -17.32 17.75 30.26
C PHE A 888 -17.97 17.44 31.62
N ARG A 889 -17.30 16.77 32.56
CA ARG A 889 -17.83 16.51 33.91
C ARG A 889 -17.75 17.73 34.83
N LYS A 890 -16.94 18.74 34.52
CA LYS A 890 -16.86 19.99 35.27
C LYS A 890 -17.92 21.05 34.89
N ILE A 891 -18.64 20.82 33.78
CA ILE A 891 -19.70 21.75 33.31
C ILE A 891 -21.11 21.26 33.73
N GLN A 892 -21.23 20.06 34.31
CA GLN A 892 -22.50 19.51 34.80
C GLN A 892 -22.51 19.32 36.34
N LYS A 893 -21.72 20.07 37.09
CA LYS A 893 -21.93 20.22 38.53
C LYS A 893 -22.09 21.68 38.90
#